data_24bc9a6a4fd2434880e86f3cc57094de
#
_entry.id   24bc9a6a4fd2434880e86f3cc57094de
#
_cell.length_a   1.000
_cell.length_b   1.000
_cell.length_c   1.000
_cell.angle_alpha   90.00
_cell.angle_beta   90.00
_cell.angle_gamma   90.00
#
_symmetry.space_group_name_H-M   'P 1'
#
loop_
_entity.id
_entity.type
_entity.pdbx_description
1 polymer ?
#
loop_
_entity_poly.entity_id
_entity_poly.type
_entity_poly.pdbx_seq_one_letter_code
_entity_poly.pdbx_strand_id
1 'polypeptide(L)'
;MFNDLCEILKEFLKKVFTSRLFALAVIFTCLFSLLVSKLFDLQIVKGQQFLDNYVQKTMRTVYTAGTRGNIYDRNGNILAYNQLAYSVTLQDTGAYTKNQTRNTMLLELVQILDKHGESVQGKFEVAIDNNGDMVYTSSSEAARKRFLRDLYGRTSVDELTDSSGKYPSTVTARELFEKKKKDYEIDKLKDEKGNPLLVPDDVALKMINIRYTMSLTAYQKYETTTIASNVSDETVADVMEHMADLQGIGIEESTIRVYNDSKYFAPIIGYTGKVQEDQLEELKKIDENYQSTDIVGRIGIEETMEKELQGKKGVRNMYVDNVGRILQVEDNETQPVAGKNIYLTIDRDLQIATYNLIERQLAGILVKWLVNKDVEPSILTDPSKKEIPVKDAYYQLINNNVLSLKKIASEDASDIEKQIYSKFLISREQILNNIRTELQSEQAAVMNDLPTDLSAYMQYIYTYLSDPTVGIIMKDKIDTSSPEYLAWKDGTISLRNFIYSGIANSWIDTTKLEIKSKYSNADDSFNTLVDYVLAHLVDDTQFTKKIYRYLVNDEVVTGRELCLALYAQEVLPYDEQQIAMLTNNGDNYAFTFIVDKISKIEITPAQLALDPCTGGCVVTDVKTGEVRALVTYPSYDNNRLSGTVDATYYNQLNEDMSLPLWNNATQVKKAPGSTFKPITAIAGLEEHVISLTDTINCTGEYEEVAPPIKCWIYPGRHNNLTVEGGIMNSCNYFFAEVAHRLSTESDGTYSSEKGIAAIRKYAAMFGLDQPSGVEIAETTPEITTEAPERSAMGQGTNSYSNVQLSRYVTAIANRGTVFDLTLIDKITDSKENLLEKRQPKIHSKVEIADSTWDVVQNGMRGVVAQGSAKDIFKDLEVKIAGKTGTAQENRMKPNHAFFISYAPYDNPEICVTVNIPFGYSSSNAATVAKNVYRFYYKYTQLDQILNTGALDVSNVTVGD
;
A
#
# COMPACT_ATOMS: atom_id res chain seq x y z
N MET A 1 -98.15 -8.06 -64.84
CA MET A 1 -96.78 -7.36 -64.69
C MET A 1 -96.21 -7.52 -63.30
N PHE A 2 -96.81 -7.15 -62.17
CA PHE A 2 -96.29 -7.35 -60.84
C PHE A 2 -96.23 -8.82 -60.41
N ASN A 3 -97.22 -9.62 -60.76
CA ASN A 3 -97.13 -11.08 -60.48
C ASN A 3 -96.15 -11.82 -61.32
N ASP A 4 -95.98 -11.44 -62.60
CA ASP A 4 -94.98 -12.04 -63.50
C ASP A 4 -93.55 -11.68 -63.08
N LEU A 5 -93.32 -10.48 -62.54
CA LEU A 5 -92.04 -10.08 -61.99
C LEU A 5 -91.68 -10.90 -60.73
N CYS A 6 -92.76 -11.19 -59.91
CA CYS A 6 -92.59 -12.01 -58.73
C CYS A 6 -92.34 -13.49 -59.09
N GLU A 7 -92.93 -14.04 -60.11
CA GLU A 7 -92.65 -15.43 -60.59
C GLU A 7 -91.22 -15.53 -61.21
N ILE A 8 -90.79 -14.57 -62.00
CA ILE A 8 -89.44 -14.48 -62.55
C ILE A 8 -88.42 -14.35 -61.44
N LEU A 9 -88.75 -13.51 -60.44
CA LEU A 9 -87.86 -13.37 -59.31
C LEU A 9 -87.72 -14.65 -58.44
N LYS A 10 -88.90 -15.34 -58.28
CA LYS A 10 -88.90 -16.65 -57.62
C LYS A 10 -88.19 -17.74 -58.37
N GLU A 11 -88.33 -17.81 -59.69
CA GLU A 11 -87.53 -18.75 -60.54
C GLU A 11 -86.06 -18.40 -60.56
N PHE A 12 -85.73 -17.12 -60.63
CA PHE A 12 -84.36 -16.67 -60.54
C PHE A 12 -83.70 -16.98 -59.23
N LEU A 13 -84.41 -16.63 -58.15
CA LEU A 13 -83.96 -17.00 -56.78
C LEU A 13 -83.84 -18.53 -56.58
N LYS A 14 -84.86 -19.31 -57.13
CA LYS A 14 -84.79 -20.79 -57.05
C LYS A 14 -83.56 -21.32 -57.83
N LYS A 15 -83.29 -20.79 -59.04
CA LYS A 15 -82.07 -21.16 -59.83
C LYS A 15 -80.82 -20.77 -59.12
N VAL A 16 -80.73 -19.57 -58.52
CA VAL A 16 -79.58 -19.12 -57.74
C VAL A 16 -79.39 -20.01 -56.56
N PHE A 17 -80.47 -20.31 -55.78
CA PHE A 17 -80.30 -21.12 -54.53
C PHE A 17 -80.07 -22.63 -54.82
N THR A 18 -80.42 -23.11 -56.02
CA THR A 18 -80.10 -24.51 -56.42
C THR A 18 -78.82 -24.62 -57.23
N SER A 19 -78.19 -23.51 -57.53
CA SER A 19 -76.91 -23.50 -58.32
C SER A 19 -75.76 -24.01 -57.46
N ARG A 20 -74.95 -24.91 -58.07
CA ARG A 20 -73.69 -25.37 -57.38
C ARG A 20 -72.77 -24.21 -57.03
N LEU A 21 -72.80 -23.12 -57.83
CA LEU A 21 -71.98 -21.89 -57.55
C LEU A 21 -72.49 -21.16 -56.30
N PHE A 22 -73.83 -21.16 -56.04
CA PHE A 22 -74.39 -20.54 -54.84
C PHE A 22 -74.02 -21.36 -53.60
N ALA A 23 -74.11 -22.67 -53.66
CA ALA A 23 -73.70 -23.54 -52.58
C ALA A 23 -72.17 -23.40 -52.31
N LEU A 24 -71.34 -23.23 -53.37
CA LEU A 24 -69.97 -22.99 -53.22
C LEU A 24 -69.63 -21.58 -52.59
N ALA A 25 -70.45 -20.55 -53.03
CA ALA A 25 -70.34 -19.20 -52.50
C ALA A 25 -70.70 -19.13 -51.01
N VAL A 26 -71.75 -19.85 -50.59
CA VAL A 26 -72.14 -19.96 -49.18
C VAL A 26 -71.09 -20.67 -48.38
N ILE A 27 -70.57 -21.82 -48.89
CA ILE A 27 -69.49 -22.53 -48.23
C ILE A 27 -68.25 -21.63 -48.11
N PHE A 28 -67.88 -20.89 -49.18
CA PHE A 28 -66.75 -19.95 -49.16
C PHE A 28 -66.94 -18.80 -48.18
N THR A 29 -68.18 -18.21 -48.14
CA THR A 29 -68.49 -17.12 -47.20
C THR A 29 -68.50 -17.64 -45.77
N CYS A 30 -68.99 -18.84 -45.50
CA CYS A 30 -68.91 -19.45 -44.17
C CYS A 30 -67.46 -19.72 -43.74
N LEU A 31 -66.59 -20.26 -44.64
CA LEU A 31 -65.18 -20.49 -44.36
C LEU A 31 -64.42 -19.17 -44.15
N PHE A 32 -64.75 -18.19 -44.98
CA PHE A 32 -64.18 -16.82 -44.83
C PHE A 32 -64.62 -16.16 -43.56
N SER A 33 -65.87 -16.24 -43.16
CA SER A 33 -66.38 -15.74 -41.87
C SER A 33 -65.68 -16.43 -40.69
N LEU A 34 -65.51 -17.77 -40.76
CA LEU A 34 -64.77 -18.52 -39.76
C LEU A 34 -63.26 -18.03 -39.67
N LEU A 35 -62.66 -17.74 -40.83
CA LEU A 35 -61.31 -17.26 -40.88
C LEU A 35 -61.16 -15.84 -40.30
N VAL A 36 -62.06 -14.94 -40.64
CA VAL A 36 -62.15 -13.58 -40.06
C VAL A 36 -62.44 -13.61 -38.59
N SER A 37 -63.36 -14.48 -38.13
CA SER A 37 -63.64 -14.67 -36.69
C SER A 37 -62.39 -15.20 -35.94
N LYS A 38 -61.71 -16.13 -36.56
CA LYS A 38 -60.49 -16.67 -35.99
C LYS A 38 -59.29 -15.64 -35.97
N LEU A 39 -59.25 -14.83 -37.01
CA LEU A 39 -58.30 -13.73 -37.10
C LEU A 39 -58.57 -12.65 -36.04
N PHE A 40 -59.84 -12.32 -35.84
CA PHE A 40 -60.35 -11.39 -34.82
C PHE A 40 -60.04 -11.93 -33.42
N ASP A 41 -60.28 -13.20 -33.13
CA ASP A 41 -59.98 -13.86 -31.87
C ASP A 41 -58.43 -13.78 -31.62
N LEU A 42 -57.58 -14.09 -32.62
CA LEU A 42 -56.13 -14.07 -32.50
C LEU A 42 -55.54 -12.65 -32.39
N GLN A 43 -56.05 -11.69 -33.15
CA GLN A 43 -55.46 -10.32 -33.22
C GLN A 43 -56.07 -9.36 -32.20
N ILE A 44 -57.33 -9.44 -31.89
CA ILE A 44 -58.03 -8.48 -31.02
C ILE A 44 -58.26 -9.06 -29.62
N VAL A 45 -58.83 -10.26 -29.53
CA VAL A 45 -59.16 -10.83 -28.22
C VAL A 45 -57.94 -11.41 -27.51
N LYS A 46 -57.07 -12.09 -28.27
CA LYS A 46 -55.84 -12.71 -27.72
C LYS A 46 -54.58 -11.95 -28.11
N GLY A 47 -54.71 -10.85 -28.88
CA GLY A 47 -53.55 -10.08 -29.35
C GLY A 47 -52.66 -9.61 -28.24
N GLN A 48 -53.22 -9.10 -27.15
CA GLN A 48 -52.48 -8.67 -25.98
C GLN A 48 -51.78 -9.88 -25.30
N GLN A 49 -52.50 -11.01 -25.18
CA GLN A 49 -51.93 -12.22 -24.61
C GLN A 49 -50.80 -12.84 -25.44
N PHE A 50 -50.90 -12.72 -26.77
CA PHE A 50 -49.78 -13.09 -27.67
C PHE A 50 -48.64 -12.10 -27.65
N LEU A 51 -48.90 -10.79 -27.50
CA LEU A 51 -47.87 -9.75 -27.33
C LEU A 51 -47.11 -9.99 -26.05
N ASP A 52 -47.84 -10.25 -24.95
CA ASP A 52 -47.25 -10.52 -23.64
C ASP A 52 -46.46 -11.84 -23.62
N ASN A 53 -46.83 -12.84 -24.40
CA ASN A 53 -46.09 -14.09 -24.58
C ASN A 53 -44.98 -14.01 -25.62
N TYR A 54 -44.98 -13.01 -26.53
CA TYR A 54 -43.96 -12.83 -27.57
C TYR A 54 -42.78 -12.04 -27.06
N VAL A 55 -42.92 -11.27 -25.97
CA VAL A 55 -41.82 -10.65 -25.26
C VAL A 55 -41.06 -11.78 -24.58
N GLN A 56 -39.85 -12.10 -25.04
CA GLN A 56 -39.00 -13.07 -24.38
C GLN A 56 -38.70 -12.54 -22.97
N LYS A 57 -39.40 -13.05 -21.97
CA LYS A 57 -39.17 -12.72 -20.58
C LYS A 57 -37.95 -13.51 -20.11
N THR A 58 -36.87 -12.82 -19.78
CA THR A 58 -35.70 -13.41 -19.15
C THR A 58 -35.77 -13.10 -17.66
N MET A 59 -35.73 -14.13 -16.81
CA MET A 59 -35.62 -13.92 -15.37
C MET A 59 -34.19 -13.44 -15.04
N ARG A 60 -34.11 -12.37 -14.27
CA ARG A 60 -32.87 -11.82 -13.73
C ARG A 60 -32.97 -11.73 -12.22
N THR A 61 -31.90 -12.08 -11.57
CA THR A 61 -31.76 -11.97 -10.12
C THR A 61 -30.88 -10.75 -9.82
N VAL A 62 -31.40 -9.83 -9.02
CA VAL A 62 -30.66 -8.68 -8.51
C VAL A 62 -30.35 -8.91 -7.04
N TYR A 63 -29.11 -8.66 -6.69
CA TYR A 63 -28.61 -8.82 -5.33
C TYR A 63 -28.47 -7.46 -4.66
N THR A 64 -28.98 -7.32 -3.44
CA THR A 64 -28.79 -6.15 -2.60
C THR A 64 -27.81 -6.50 -1.50
N ALA A 65 -26.69 -5.76 -1.37
CA ALA A 65 -25.70 -6.02 -0.34
C ALA A 65 -26.29 -5.82 1.07
N GLY A 66 -25.90 -6.70 2.00
CA GLY A 66 -26.14 -6.46 3.43
C GLY A 66 -25.22 -5.35 3.95
N THR A 67 -25.65 -4.64 4.98
CA THR A 67 -24.78 -3.67 5.67
C THR A 67 -23.61 -4.41 6.31
N ARG A 68 -22.38 -3.98 6.03
CA ARG A 68 -21.17 -4.59 6.59
C ARG A 68 -21.11 -4.40 8.11
N GLY A 69 -20.67 -5.40 8.86
CA GLY A 69 -20.51 -5.32 10.32
C GLY A 69 -19.50 -4.26 10.76
N ASN A 70 -19.66 -3.74 11.95
CA ASN A 70 -18.75 -2.76 12.54
C ASN A 70 -17.53 -3.45 13.16
N ILE A 71 -16.42 -2.70 13.28
CA ILE A 71 -15.21 -3.14 13.99
C ILE A 71 -15.02 -2.21 15.19
N TYR A 72 -14.82 -2.81 16.35
CA TYR A 72 -14.64 -2.11 17.62
C TYR A 72 -13.30 -2.48 18.26
N ASP A 73 -12.77 -1.60 19.08
CA ASP A 73 -11.71 -1.96 20.02
C ASP A 73 -12.27 -2.83 21.18
N ARG A 74 -11.40 -3.26 22.09
CA ARG A 74 -11.80 -4.06 23.27
C ARG A 74 -12.76 -3.35 24.22
N ASN A 75 -12.75 -2.02 24.22
CA ASN A 75 -13.53 -1.16 25.11
C ASN A 75 -14.86 -0.74 24.47
N GLY A 76 -15.12 -1.12 23.22
CA GLY A 76 -16.33 -0.76 22.47
C GLY A 76 -16.22 0.56 21.70
N ASN A 77 -15.02 1.14 21.56
CA ASN A 77 -14.82 2.29 20.68
C ASN A 77 -14.90 1.85 19.23
N ILE A 78 -15.68 2.55 18.42
CA ILE A 78 -15.87 2.24 17.00
C ILE A 78 -14.61 2.60 16.22
N LEU A 79 -14.02 1.61 15.55
CA LEU A 79 -12.86 1.78 14.67
C LEU A 79 -13.24 1.79 13.20
N ALA A 80 -14.23 0.97 12.80
CA ALA A 80 -14.76 0.98 11.45
C ALA A 80 -16.28 0.80 11.46
N TYR A 81 -16.99 1.61 10.67
CA TYR A 81 -18.45 1.57 10.58
C TYR A 81 -18.93 1.98 9.20
N ASN A 82 -20.23 1.83 8.97
CA ASN A 82 -20.84 2.28 7.71
C ASN A 82 -21.61 3.57 7.97
N GLN A 83 -21.28 4.60 7.21
CA GLN A 83 -22.01 5.85 7.19
C GLN A 83 -23.00 5.83 6.04
N LEU A 84 -24.25 6.25 6.29
CA LEU A 84 -25.22 6.46 5.24
C LEU A 84 -24.69 7.54 4.29
N ALA A 85 -24.79 7.24 3.01
CA ALA A 85 -24.39 8.14 1.94
C ALA A 85 -25.40 8.06 0.82
N TYR A 86 -25.54 9.11 0.05
CA TYR A 86 -26.35 9.11 -1.15
C TYR A 86 -25.48 9.02 -2.38
N SER A 87 -25.96 8.30 -3.37
CA SER A 87 -25.32 8.18 -4.68
C SER A 87 -26.28 8.64 -5.76
N VAL A 88 -25.76 9.44 -6.67
CA VAL A 88 -26.49 9.78 -7.91
C VAL A 88 -26.28 8.67 -8.91
N THR A 89 -27.35 8.04 -9.35
CA THR A 89 -27.34 6.92 -10.28
C THR A 89 -28.06 7.26 -11.59
N LEU A 90 -27.72 6.56 -12.67
CA LEU A 90 -28.35 6.71 -13.97
C LEU A 90 -28.76 5.33 -14.52
N GLN A 91 -30.03 5.16 -14.81
CA GLN A 91 -30.57 3.99 -15.49
C GLN A 91 -30.94 4.33 -16.96
N ASP A 92 -30.53 3.51 -17.91
CA ASP A 92 -30.95 3.65 -19.29
C ASP A 92 -32.40 3.19 -19.51
N THR A 93 -33.35 4.05 -19.23
CA THR A 93 -34.77 3.80 -19.42
C THR A 93 -35.19 3.75 -20.90
N GLY A 94 -34.28 4.10 -21.84
CA GLY A 94 -34.58 4.26 -23.28
C GLY A 94 -35.26 5.58 -23.62
N ALA A 95 -35.44 6.50 -22.66
CA ALA A 95 -36.08 7.80 -22.90
C ALA A 95 -35.26 8.68 -23.88
N TYR A 96 -33.95 8.59 -23.83
CA TYR A 96 -33.06 9.39 -24.68
C TYR A 96 -32.60 8.61 -25.91
N THR A 97 -33.30 8.72 -27.01
CA THR A 97 -32.95 8.06 -28.28
C THR A 97 -31.97 8.88 -29.13
N LYS A 98 -31.88 10.20 -28.89
CA LYS A 98 -31.02 11.12 -29.65
C LYS A 98 -29.85 11.58 -28.77
N ASN A 99 -28.63 11.69 -29.33
CA ASN A 99 -27.47 12.21 -28.64
C ASN A 99 -27.68 13.63 -28.09
N GLN A 100 -28.34 14.51 -28.86
CA GLN A 100 -28.64 15.89 -28.43
C GLN A 100 -29.34 15.92 -27.08
N THR A 101 -30.52 15.24 -26.95
CA THR A 101 -31.30 15.25 -25.70
C THR A 101 -30.59 14.58 -24.54
N ARG A 102 -29.87 13.49 -24.82
CA ARG A 102 -29.03 12.80 -23.79
C ARG A 102 -27.90 13.68 -23.28
N ASN A 103 -27.20 14.34 -24.19
CA ASN A 103 -26.09 15.21 -23.82
C ASN A 103 -26.55 16.49 -23.11
N THR A 104 -27.73 17.03 -23.44
CA THR A 104 -28.32 18.19 -22.71
C THR A 104 -28.61 17.80 -21.25
N MET A 105 -29.24 16.65 -21.01
CA MET A 105 -29.49 16.13 -19.65
C MET A 105 -28.16 15.88 -18.89
N LEU A 106 -27.18 15.26 -19.55
CA LEU A 106 -25.88 15.00 -18.90
C LEU A 106 -25.12 16.29 -18.58
N LEU A 107 -25.23 17.32 -19.43
CA LEU A 107 -24.64 18.62 -19.16
C LEU A 107 -25.25 19.26 -17.91
N GLU A 108 -26.58 19.24 -17.80
CA GLU A 108 -27.30 19.74 -16.63
C GLU A 108 -26.89 18.99 -15.36
N LEU A 109 -26.85 17.64 -15.41
CA LEU A 109 -26.41 16.84 -14.28
C LEU A 109 -24.97 17.18 -13.87
N VAL A 110 -24.03 17.27 -14.83
CA VAL A 110 -22.63 17.61 -14.54
C VAL A 110 -22.52 19.02 -13.94
N GLN A 111 -23.31 19.98 -14.40
CA GLN A 111 -23.35 21.34 -13.84
C GLN A 111 -23.86 21.35 -12.38
N ILE A 112 -24.85 20.53 -12.05
CA ILE A 112 -25.32 20.38 -10.66
C ILE A 112 -24.22 19.78 -9.79
N LEU A 113 -23.57 18.72 -10.24
CA LEU A 113 -22.48 18.08 -9.51
C LEU A 113 -21.30 19.04 -9.29
N ASP A 114 -20.90 19.78 -10.33
CA ASP A 114 -19.80 20.76 -10.25
C ASP A 114 -20.11 21.93 -9.34
N LYS A 115 -21.36 22.41 -9.32
CA LYS A 115 -21.82 23.48 -8.42
C LYS A 115 -21.58 23.14 -6.94
N HIS A 116 -21.71 21.86 -6.59
CA HIS A 116 -21.53 21.35 -5.23
C HIS A 116 -20.16 20.71 -5.00
N GLY A 117 -19.26 20.72 -6.00
CA GLY A 117 -17.92 20.16 -5.89
C GLY A 117 -17.85 18.65 -5.90
N GLU A 118 -18.89 17.98 -6.43
CA GLU A 118 -18.96 16.52 -6.47
C GLU A 118 -18.13 15.92 -7.61
N SER A 119 -17.52 14.77 -7.34
CA SER A 119 -16.69 14.09 -8.33
C SER A 119 -17.52 13.10 -9.17
N VAL A 120 -17.43 13.23 -10.50
CA VAL A 120 -18.04 12.27 -11.43
C VAL A 120 -17.19 10.99 -11.48
N GLN A 121 -17.80 9.86 -11.17
CA GLN A 121 -17.20 8.54 -11.26
C GLN A 121 -17.37 7.92 -12.65
N GLY A 122 -16.42 7.07 -13.04
CA GLY A 122 -16.53 6.32 -14.28
C GLY A 122 -15.27 5.51 -14.61
N LYS A 123 -15.31 4.88 -15.80
CA LYS A 123 -14.27 3.93 -16.24
C LYS A 123 -13.45 4.42 -17.43
N PHE A 124 -13.57 5.67 -17.82
CA PHE A 124 -12.78 6.24 -18.90
C PHE A 124 -11.44 6.72 -18.37
N GLU A 125 -10.37 5.99 -18.70
CA GLU A 125 -9.03 6.17 -18.12
C GLU A 125 -8.26 7.36 -18.71
N VAL A 126 -8.91 8.53 -18.81
CA VAL A 126 -8.30 9.80 -19.18
C VAL A 126 -8.68 10.85 -18.15
N ALA A 127 -7.71 11.66 -17.74
CA ALA A 127 -7.91 12.81 -16.84
C ALA A 127 -7.22 14.06 -17.42
N ILE A 128 -7.58 15.21 -16.87
CA ILE A 128 -6.85 16.47 -17.07
C ILE A 128 -5.88 16.59 -15.91
N ASP A 129 -4.60 16.78 -16.20
CA ASP A 129 -3.58 16.99 -15.19
C ASP A 129 -3.56 18.45 -14.69
N ASN A 130 -2.69 18.74 -13.74
CA ASN A 130 -2.59 20.09 -13.16
C ASN A 130 -2.11 21.16 -14.18
N ASN A 131 -1.59 20.74 -15.33
CA ASN A 131 -1.14 21.63 -16.41
C ASN A 131 -2.24 21.86 -17.46
N GLY A 132 -3.42 21.24 -17.30
CA GLY A 132 -4.50 21.26 -18.27
C GLY A 132 -4.34 20.26 -19.42
N ASP A 133 -3.34 19.39 -19.37
CA ASP A 133 -3.08 18.38 -20.37
C ASP A 133 -3.90 17.11 -20.13
N MET A 134 -4.38 16.51 -21.24
CA MET A 134 -5.05 15.20 -21.19
C MET A 134 -4.02 14.08 -21.03
N VAL A 135 -4.14 13.32 -19.93
CA VAL A 135 -3.24 12.23 -19.58
C VAL A 135 -4.01 10.94 -19.31
N TYR A 136 -3.37 9.79 -19.53
CA TYR A 136 -3.92 8.51 -19.10
C TYR A 136 -3.78 8.35 -17.59
N THR A 137 -4.82 7.83 -16.94
CA THR A 137 -4.80 7.51 -15.50
C THR A 137 -4.24 6.12 -15.21
N SER A 138 -4.04 5.30 -16.24
CA SER A 138 -3.48 3.95 -16.12
C SER A 138 -2.06 3.99 -15.58
N SER A 139 -1.77 3.19 -14.56
CA SER A 139 -0.47 3.14 -13.87
C SER A 139 0.66 2.49 -14.69
N SER A 140 0.34 1.77 -15.79
CA SER A 140 1.31 1.08 -16.63
C SER A 140 0.86 1.00 -18.08
N GLU A 141 1.82 0.79 -18.99
CA GLU A 141 1.53 0.55 -20.40
C GLU A 141 0.64 -0.69 -20.63
N ALA A 142 0.84 -1.73 -19.84
CA ALA A 142 0.00 -2.94 -19.89
C ALA A 142 -1.45 -2.65 -19.48
N ALA A 143 -1.66 -1.83 -18.45
CA ALA A 143 -2.99 -1.39 -18.03
C ALA A 143 -3.65 -0.52 -19.12
N ARG A 144 -2.91 0.44 -19.68
CA ARG A 144 -3.37 1.26 -20.81
C ARG A 144 -3.77 0.41 -22.02
N LYS A 145 -2.98 -0.58 -22.39
CA LYS A 145 -3.31 -1.49 -23.50
C LYS A 145 -4.59 -2.29 -23.23
N ARG A 146 -4.82 -2.74 -21.99
CA ARG A 146 -6.08 -3.39 -21.61
C ARG A 146 -7.27 -2.44 -21.73
N PHE A 147 -7.16 -1.21 -21.22
CA PHE A 147 -8.20 -0.19 -21.38
C PHE A 147 -8.51 0.08 -22.86
N LEU A 148 -7.49 0.24 -23.73
CA LEU A 148 -7.68 0.46 -25.16
C LEU A 148 -8.32 -0.76 -25.84
N ARG A 149 -7.94 -1.99 -25.46
CA ARG A 149 -8.60 -3.22 -25.93
C ARG A 149 -10.10 -3.19 -25.64
N ASP A 150 -10.48 -2.89 -24.41
CA ASP A 150 -11.87 -2.85 -23.95
C ASP A 150 -12.64 -1.70 -24.61
N LEU A 151 -12.01 -0.53 -24.75
CA LEU A 151 -12.56 0.64 -25.42
C LEU A 151 -12.85 0.38 -26.91
N TYR A 152 -12.02 -0.42 -27.58
CA TYR A 152 -12.21 -0.83 -28.96
C TYR A 152 -13.08 -2.09 -29.12
N GLY A 153 -13.53 -2.69 -28.03
CA GLY A 153 -14.33 -3.91 -28.01
C GLY A 153 -13.58 -5.12 -28.58
N ARG A 154 -12.29 -5.26 -28.22
CA ARG A 154 -11.43 -6.38 -28.66
C ARG A 154 -11.35 -7.44 -27.54
N THR A 155 -11.01 -8.67 -27.94
CA THR A 155 -10.91 -9.81 -27.01
C THR A 155 -9.48 -10.01 -26.51
N SER A 156 -8.46 -9.63 -27.31
CA SER A 156 -7.06 -9.70 -26.94
C SER A 156 -6.35 -8.35 -27.14
N VAL A 157 -5.34 -8.10 -26.32
CA VAL A 157 -4.42 -6.97 -26.47
C VAL A 157 -3.61 -7.08 -27.76
N ASP A 158 -3.37 -8.29 -28.25
CA ASP A 158 -2.63 -8.54 -29.52
C ASP A 158 -3.39 -8.07 -30.77
N GLU A 159 -4.69 -7.76 -30.63
CA GLU A 159 -5.47 -7.16 -31.72
C GLU A 159 -5.24 -5.64 -31.87
N LEU A 160 -4.53 -5.03 -30.92
CA LEU A 160 -4.13 -3.62 -31.01
C LEU A 160 -3.01 -3.50 -32.05
N THR A 161 -3.06 -2.45 -32.84
CA THR A 161 -2.11 -2.17 -33.90
C THR A 161 -1.19 -1.01 -33.52
N ASP A 162 -0.06 -0.88 -34.22
CA ASP A 162 0.76 0.32 -34.16
C ASP A 162 0.02 1.55 -34.72
N SER A 163 0.62 2.72 -34.66
CA SER A 163 0.02 4.04 -34.90
C SER A 163 -0.81 4.21 -36.20
N SER A 164 -0.67 3.33 -37.21
CA SER A 164 -1.36 3.43 -38.49
C SER A 164 -2.56 2.49 -38.66
N GLY A 165 -2.90 1.68 -37.66
CA GLY A 165 -3.96 0.67 -37.73
C GLY A 165 -5.33 1.17 -37.26
N LYS A 166 -6.34 0.32 -37.42
CA LYS A 166 -7.73 0.61 -37.01
C LYS A 166 -7.89 0.73 -35.48
N TYR A 167 -7.01 0.09 -34.70
CA TYR A 167 -7.05 0.03 -33.24
C TYR A 167 -5.67 0.39 -32.65
N PRO A 168 -5.24 1.68 -32.72
CA PRO A 168 -3.88 2.07 -32.36
C PRO A 168 -3.64 1.94 -30.85
N SER A 169 -2.53 1.29 -30.51
CA SER A 169 -2.04 1.20 -29.12
C SER A 169 -1.31 2.45 -28.64
N THR A 170 -0.86 3.30 -29.58
CA THR A 170 -0.05 4.50 -29.36
C THR A 170 -0.85 5.80 -29.38
N VAL A 171 -2.20 5.71 -29.44
CA VAL A 171 -3.06 6.89 -29.41
C VAL A 171 -2.82 7.69 -28.14
N THR A 172 -2.70 9.00 -28.25
CA THR A 172 -2.54 9.89 -27.10
C THR A 172 -3.88 10.08 -26.38
N ALA A 173 -3.85 10.42 -25.07
CA ALA A 173 -5.04 10.70 -24.30
C ALA A 173 -5.87 11.84 -24.93
N ARG A 174 -5.22 12.89 -25.45
CA ARG A 174 -5.88 14.01 -26.15
C ARG A 174 -6.59 13.58 -27.43
N GLU A 175 -5.93 12.79 -28.28
CA GLU A 175 -6.55 12.27 -29.51
C GLU A 175 -7.75 11.38 -29.19
N LEU A 176 -7.65 10.55 -28.15
CA LEU A 176 -8.73 9.70 -27.71
C LEU A 176 -9.93 10.51 -27.20
N PHE A 177 -9.68 11.54 -26.37
CA PHE A 177 -10.69 12.47 -25.88
C PHE A 177 -11.43 13.14 -27.05
N GLU A 178 -10.69 13.74 -28.00
CA GLU A 178 -11.28 14.43 -29.16
C GLU A 178 -12.12 13.47 -30.02
N LYS A 179 -11.64 12.24 -30.21
CA LYS A 179 -12.40 11.21 -30.91
C LYS A 179 -13.71 10.91 -30.19
N LYS A 180 -13.69 10.68 -28.86
CA LYS A 180 -14.89 10.36 -28.09
C LYS A 180 -15.86 11.55 -28.00
N LYS A 181 -15.34 12.78 -27.93
CA LYS A 181 -16.13 14.01 -27.96
C LYS A 181 -16.96 14.07 -29.27
N LYS A 182 -16.36 13.70 -30.41
CA LYS A 182 -17.02 13.58 -31.72
C LYS A 182 -17.96 12.37 -31.80
N ASP A 183 -17.51 11.19 -31.38
CA ASP A 183 -18.30 9.94 -31.43
C ASP A 183 -19.63 10.10 -30.66
N TYR A 184 -19.60 10.81 -29.55
CA TYR A 184 -20.77 11.10 -28.70
C TYR A 184 -21.52 12.38 -29.11
N GLU A 185 -21.05 13.13 -30.13
CA GLU A 185 -21.63 14.38 -30.64
C GLU A 185 -21.75 15.48 -29.55
N ILE A 186 -20.82 15.51 -28.59
CA ILE A 186 -20.78 16.57 -27.56
C ILE A 186 -20.37 17.91 -28.21
N ASP A 187 -19.54 17.87 -29.23
CA ASP A 187 -19.15 19.02 -30.05
C ASP A 187 -20.29 19.64 -30.88
N LYS A 188 -21.42 18.94 -31.00
CA LYS A 188 -22.61 19.38 -31.74
C LYS A 188 -23.75 19.86 -30.86
N LEU A 189 -23.52 19.98 -29.55
CA LEU A 189 -24.55 20.49 -28.62
C LEU A 189 -25.03 21.89 -29.01
N LYS A 190 -26.32 22.13 -28.83
CA LYS A 190 -26.97 23.40 -29.09
C LYS A 190 -27.75 23.86 -27.88
N ASP A 191 -27.82 25.18 -27.70
CA ASP A 191 -28.66 25.82 -26.71
C ASP A 191 -30.17 25.72 -27.10
N GLU A 192 -31.05 26.18 -26.23
CA GLU A 192 -32.51 26.20 -26.47
C GLU A 192 -32.91 27.03 -27.72
N LYS A 193 -32.08 27.97 -28.14
CA LYS A 193 -32.28 28.82 -29.31
C LYS A 193 -31.70 28.21 -30.59
N GLY A 194 -31.06 27.02 -30.49
CA GLY A 194 -30.46 26.30 -31.61
C GLY A 194 -29.04 26.76 -31.97
N ASN A 195 -28.41 27.63 -31.18
CA ASN A 195 -27.03 28.05 -31.39
C ASN A 195 -26.05 26.99 -30.89
N PRO A 196 -24.86 26.81 -31.52
CA PRO A 196 -23.82 25.91 -31.01
C PRO A 196 -23.40 26.31 -29.59
N LEU A 197 -23.37 25.30 -28.69
CA LEU A 197 -22.95 25.45 -27.30
C LEU A 197 -21.52 24.94 -27.16
N LEU A 198 -20.61 25.81 -26.71
CA LEU A 198 -19.25 25.42 -26.41
C LEU A 198 -19.20 24.77 -25.01
N VAL A 199 -18.89 23.47 -24.97
CA VAL A 199 -18.70 22.73 -23.72
C VAL A 199 -17.22 22.74 -23.35
N PRO A 200 -16.84 23.24 -22.16
CA PRO A 200 -15.45 23.17 -21.67
C PRO A 200 -14.92 21.73 -21.64
N ASP A 201 -13.61 21.54 -21.81
CA ASP A 201 -13.02 20.21 -21.94
C ASP A 201 -13.15 19.36 -20.68
N ASP A 202 -13.09 19.97 -19.50
CA ASP A 202 -13.31 19.29 -18.21
C ASP A 202 -14.75 18.77 -18.07
N VAL A 203 -15.75 19.58 -18.44
CA VAL A 203 -17.16 19.18 -18.47
C VAL A 203 -17.39 18.08 -19.54
N ALA A 204 -16.81 18.26 -20.73
CA ALA A 204 -16.90 17.28 -21.80
C ALA A 204 -16.28 15.93 -21.40
N LEU A 205 -15.18 15.95 -20.67
CA LEU A 205 -14.53 14.74 -20.17
C LEU A 205 -15.43 13.99 -19.17
N LYS A 206 -16.07 14.69 -18.24
CA LYS A 206 -17.05 14.12 -17.31
C LYS A 206 -18.21 13.48 -18.05
N MET A 207 -18.76 14.16 -19.05
CA MET A 207 -19.82 13.62 -19.91
C MET A 207 -19.37 12.36 -20.68
N ILE A 208 -18.16 12.36 -21.24
CA ILE A 208 -17.56 11.20 -21.92
C ILE A 208 -17.43 10.03 -20.94
N ASN A 209 -16.97 10.29 -19.73
CA ASN A 209 -16.81 9.28 -18.69
C ASN A 209 -18.15 8.60 -18.36
N ILE A 210 -19.21 9.36 -18.14
CA ILE A 210 -20.57 8.82 -17.92
C ILE A 210 -21.02 7.99 -19.11
N ARG A 211 -20.92 8.55 -20.34
CA ARG A 211 -21.35 7.87 -21.57
C ARG A 211 -20.60 6.55 -21.83
N TYR A 212 -19.28 6.56 -21.60
CA TYR A 212 -18.46 5.35 -21.73
C TYR A 212 -18.86 4.31 -20.70
N THR A 213 -19.00 4.68 -19.44
CA THR A 213 -19.42 3.77 -18.36
C THR A 213 -20.78 3.13 -18.65
N MET A 214 -21.77 3.90 -19.11
CA MET A 214 -23.06 3.38 -19.54
C MET A 214 -22.94 2.41 -20.74
N SER A 215 -21.99 2.64 -21.64
CA SER A 215 -21.82 1.77 -22.81
C SER A 215 -21.36 0.37 -22.45
N LEU A 216 -20.68 0.20 -21.31
CA LEU A 216 -20.22 -1.10 -20.81
C LEU A 216 -21.37 -1.98 -20.30
N THR A 217 -22.48 -1.37 -19.88
CA THR A 217 -23.69 -2.05 -19.38
C THR A 217 -24.87 -1.93 -20.35
N ALA A 218 -24.63 -1.62 -21.64
CA ALA A 218 -25.68 -1.34 -22.63
C ALA A 218 -26.70 -2.50 -22.83
N TYR A 219 -26.33 -3.73 -22.50
CA TYR A 219 -27.20 -4.93 -22.56
C TYR A 219 -27.86 -5.27 -21.20
N GLN A 220 -27.60 -4.46 -20.17
CA GLN A 220 -28.08 -4.67 -18.79
C GLN A 220 -28.80 -3.42 -18.30
N LYS A 221 -29.82 -2.96 -19.05
CA LYS A 221 -30.56 -1.72 -18.77
C LYS A 221 -31.32 -1.72 -17.45
N TYR A 222 -31.45 -2.89 -16.80
CA TYR A 222 -31.99 -3.04 -15.45
C TYR A 222 -31.01 -2.66 -14.34
N GLU A 223 -29.72 -2.58 -14.66
CA GLU A 223 -28.69 -2.14 -13.72
C GLU A 223 -28.54 -0.61 -13.79
N THR A 224 -28.44 0.02 -12.64
CA THR A 224 -28.14 1.45 -12.51
C THR A 224 -26.63 1.65 -12.60
N THR A 225 -26.20 2.76 -13.20
CA THR A 225 -24.81 3.20 -13.23
C THR A 225 -24.63 4.30 -12.20
N THR A 226 -23.76 4.10 -11.22
CA THR A 226 -23.42 5.13 -10.25
C THR A 226 -22.58 6.22 -10.94
N ILE A 227 -23.05 7.47 -10.84
CA ILE A 227 -22.44 8.66 -11.45
C ILE A 227 -21.59 9.42 -10.42
N ALA A 228 -22.11 9.59 -9.21
CA ALA A 228 -21.39 10.18 -8.09
C ALA A 228 -21.80 9.47 -6.80
N SER A 229 -20.85 9.24 -5.91
CA SER A 229 -21.09 8.60 -4.61
C SER A 229 -20.72 9.55 -3.49
N ASN A 230 -21.38 9.35 -2.33
CA ASN A 230 -21.17 10.20 -1.15
C ASN A 230 -21.42 11.68 -1.44
N VAL A 231 -22.53 11.94 -2.17
CA VAL A 231 -22.92 13.31 -2.49
C VAL A 231 -23.55 14.00 -1.29
N SER A 232 -23.38 15.32 -1.21
CA SER A 232 -23.92 16.16 -0.14
C SER A 232 -25.46 16.22 -0.16
N ASP A 233 -26.08 16.55 0.97
CA ASP A 233 -27.53 16.75 1.05
C ASP A 233 -28.00 17.87 0.13
N GLU A 234 -27.18 18.88 -0.10
CA GLU A 234 -27.43 19.98 -1.04
C GLU A 234 -27.48 19.47 -2.49
N THR A 235 -26.57 18.56 -2.86
CA THR A 235 -26.58 17.90 -4.17
C THR A 235 -27.83 17.03 -4.34
N VAL A 236 -28.20 16.26 -3.31
CA VAL A 236 -29.44 15.46 -3.33
C VAL A 236 -30.65 16.33 -3.57
N ALA A 237 -30.76 17.44 -2.83
CA ALA A 237 -31.89 18.38 -2.97
C ALA A 237 -31.95 19.00 -4.37
N ASP A 238 -30.82 19.45 -4.93
CA ASP A 238 -30.74 20.07 -6.25
C ASP A 238 -31.07 19.06 -7.36
N VAL A 239 -30.54 17.84 -7.30
CA VAL A 239 -30.90 16.76 -8.24
C VAL A 239 -32.37 16.40 -8.15
N MET A 240 -32.97 16.35 -6.93
CA MET A 240 -34.38 16.04 -6.75
C MET A 240 -35.30 17.17 -7.29
N GLU A 241 -34.87 18.43 -7.19
CA GLU A 241 -35.60 19.56 -7.76
C GLU A 241 -35.67 19.45 -9.30
N HIS A 242 -34.62 18.98 -9.95
CA HIS A 242 -34.49 18.86 -11.41
C HIS A 242 -34.91 17.48 -11.97
N MET A 243 -35.47 16.59 -11.15
CA MET A 243 -35.83 15.19 -11.55
C MET A 243 -36.76 15.14 -12.79
N ALA A 244 -37.54 16.16 -13.07
CA ALA A 244 -38.40 16.20 -14.24
C ALA A 244 -37.63 16.27 -15.56
N ASP A 245 -36.48 16.95 -15.57
CA ASP A 245 -35.58 17.12 -16.71
C ASP A 245 -34.49 16.06 -16.76
N LEU A 246 -34.14 15.44 -15.60
CA LEU A 246 -33.14 14.43 -15.42
C LEU A 246 -33.73 13.00 -15.50
N GLN A 247 -34.44 12.68 -16.58
CA GLN A 247 -35.05 11.35 -16.71
C GLN A 247 -34.03 10.20 -16.69
N GLY A 248 -34.26 9.23 -15.81
CA GLY A 248 -33.39 8.09 -15.61
C GLY A 248 -32.33 8.30 -14.52
N ILE A 249 -32.18 9.55 -14.03
CA ILE A 249 -31.38 9.82 -12.83
C ILE A 249 -32.18 9.40 -11.60
N GLY A 250 -31.52 8.82 -10.63
CA GLY A 250 -32.05 8.43 -9.33
C GLY A 250 -31.09 8.78 -8.21
N ILE A 251 -31.64 8.94 -7.02
CA ILE A 251 -30.85 8.99 -5.77
C ILE A 251 -31.04 7.63 -5.09
N GLU A 252 -29.91 6.95 -4.88
CA GLU A 252 -29.88 5.68 -4.16
C GLU A 252 -29.17 5.86 -2.83
N GLU A 253 -29.77 5.33 -1.76
CA GLU A 253 -29.11 5.23 -0.49
C GLU A 253 -28.04 4.14 -0.59
N SER A 254 -26.83 4.50 -0.21
CA SER A 254 -25.68 3.62 -0.14
C SER A 254 -24.98 3.77 1.20
N THR A 255 -23.98 2.97 1.45
CA THR A 255 -23.14 3.12 2.63
C THR A 255 -21.68 3.21 2.21
N ILE A 256 -20.96 4.15 2.81
CA ILE A 256 -19.50 4.22 2.73
C ILE A 256 -18.87 3.64 3.99
N ARG A 257 -17.76 2.96 3.82
CA ARG A 257 -16.98 2.45 4.93
C ARG A 257 -16.08 3.55 5.48
N VAL A 258 -16.21 3.86 6.77
CA VAL A 258 -15.44 4.91 7.45
C VAL A 258 -14.59 4.28 8.55
N TYR A 259 -13.34 4.73 8.63
CA TYR A 259 -12.35 4.28 9.60
C TYR A 259 -11.98 5.44 10.54
N ASN A 260 -12.31 5.30 11.82
CA ASN A 260 -11.90 6.26 12.83
C ASN A 260 -10.42 6.07 13.17
N ASP A 261 -9.75 7.18 13.48
CA ASP A 261 -8.33 7.17 13.85
C ASP A 261 -7.44 6.42 12.84
N SER A 262 -7.79 6.51 11.58
CA SER A 262 -7.29 5.78 10.42
C SER A 262 -5.79 5.49 10.46
N LYS A 263 -4.93 6.52 10.59
CA LYS A 263 -3.47 6.38 10.59
C LYS A 263 -2.91 5.46 11.68
N TYR A 264 -3.66 5.22 12.76
CA TYR A 264 -3.20 4.35 13.85
C TYR A 264 -3.60 2.89 13.66
N PHE A 265 -4.66 2.65 12.86
CA PHE A 265 -5.29 1.33 12.73
C PHE A 265 -5.25 0.77 11.32
N ALA A 266 -4.90 1.55 10.31
CA ALA A 266 -4.91 1.10 8.91
C ALA A 266 -4.14 -0.22 8.66
N PRO A 267 -2.93 -0.43 9.23
CA PRO A 267 -2.20 -1.68 9.04
C PRO A 267 -2.82 -2.91 9.69
N ILE A 268 -3.74 -2.72 10.65
CA ILE A 268 -4.46 -3.80 11.34
C ILE A 268 -5.80 -4.04 10.65
N ILE A 269 -6.60 -2.99 10.50
CA ILE A 269 -7.96 -3.10 9.99
C ILE A 269 -7.95 -3.33 8.48
N GLY A 270 -7.04 -2.67 7.76
CA GLY A 270 -7.04 -2.66 6.32
C GLY A 270 -8.10 -1.74 5.73
N TYR A 271 -8.60 -2.05 4.56
CA TYR A 271 -9.64 -1.29 3.86
C TYR A 271 -10.48 -2.18 2.95
N THR A 272 -11.63 -1.66 2.53
CA THR A 272 -12.54 -2.34 1.58
C THR A 272 -12.35 -1.79 0.17
N GLY A 273 -12.59 -2.63 -0.83
CA GLY A 273 -12.51 -2.23 -2.23
C GLY A 273 -13.17 -3.25 -3.14
N LYS A 274 -13.23 -2.97 -4.44
CA LYS A 274 -13.77 -3.93 -5.40
C LYS A 274 -12.99 -5.24 -5.37
N VAL A 275 -13.72 -6.36 -5.46
CA VAL A 275 -13.13 -7.69 -5.54
C VAL A 275 -12.22 -7.81 -6.77
N GLN A 276 -11.07 -8.45 -6.62
CA GLN A 276 -10.19 -8.82 -7.74
C GLN A 276 -10.54 -10.22 -8.26
N GLU A 277 -10.13 -10.52 -9.47
CA GLU A 277 -10.52 -11.75 -10.17
C GLU A 277 -10.04 -13.01 -9.43
N ASP A 278 -8.81 -13.02 -8.94
CA ASP A 278 -8.23 -14.09 -8.12
C ASP A 278 -8.95 -14.24 -6.77
N GLN A 279 -9.26 -13.12 -6.11
CA GLN A 279 -10.00 -13.11 -4.85
C GLN A 279 -11.45 -13.60 -5.02
N LEU A 280 -12.08 -13.28 -6.16
CA LEU A 280 -13.46 -13.69 -6.45
C LEU A 280 -13.61 -15.22 -6.50
N GLU A 281 -12.64 -15.92 -7.07
CA GLU A 281 -12.67 -17.39 -7.13
C GLU A 281 -12.64 -18.02 -5.73
N GLU A 282 -11.84 -17.47 -4.81
CA GLU A 282 -11.78 -17.94 -3.43
C GLU A 282 -13.04 -17.59 -2.64
N LEU A 283 -13.57 -16.36 -2.81
CA LEU A 283 -14.79 -15.94 -2.14
C LEU A 283 -16.02 -16.74 -2.60
N LYS A 284 -16.10 -17.11 -3.88
CA LYS A 284 -17.17 -18.00 -4.40
C LYS A 284 -17.17 -19.40 -3.81
N LYS A 285 -16.04 -19.87 -3.28
CA LYS A 285 -16.01 -21.14 -2.51
C LYS A 285 -16.70 -20.99 -1.15
N ILE A 286 -16.77 -19.76 -0.62
CA ILE A 286 -17.41 -19.45 0.67
C ILE A 286 -18.90 -19.16 0.46
N ASP A 287 -19.25 -18.33 -0.54
CA ASP A 287 -20.62 -18.01 -0.95
C ASP A 287 -20.68 -17.78 -2.47
N GLU A 288 -21.45 -18.61 -3.19
CA GLU A 288 -21.62 -18.52 -4.65
C GLU A 288 -22.19 -17.17 -5.14
N ASN A 289 -22.79 -16.38 -4.24
CA ASN A 289 -23.42 -15.11 -4.55
C ASN A 289 -22.43 -13.94 -4.69
N TYR A 290 -21.12 -14.15 -4.45
CA TYR A 290 -20.11 -13.10 -4.70
C TYR A 290 -20.02 -12.76 -6.20
N GLN A 291 -19.95 -11.47 -6.50
CA GLN A 291 -19.90 -10.91 -7.86
C GLN A 291 -18.70 -10.00 -8.02
N SER A 292 -18.27 -9.78 -9.27
CA SER A 292 -17.15 -8.90 -9.61
C SER A 292 -17.38 -7.42 -9.25
N THR A 293 -18.62 -7.06 -8.96
CA THR A 293 -19.04 -5.71 -8.54
C THR A 293 -19.00 -5.50 -7.03
N ASP A 294 -18.81 -6.56 -6.25
CA ASP A 294 -18.87 -6.47 -4.78
C ASP A 294 -17.71 -5.69 -4.20
N ILE A 295 -18.00 -5.03 -3.09
CA ILE A 295 -17.01 -4.41 -2.22
C ILE A 295 -16.69 -5.39 -1.10
N VAL A 296 -15.43 -5.77 -0.99
CA VAL A 296 -14.92 -6.77 -0.04
C VAL A 296 -13.70 -6.23 0.70
N GLY A 297 -13.30 -6.89 1.77
CA GLY A 297 -12.03 -6.59 2.46
C GLY A 297 -10.85 -6.91 1.54
N ARG A 298 -9.85 -6.01 1.54
CA ARG A 298 -8.69 -6.11 0.65
C ARG A 298 -7.42 -6.55 1.37
N ILE A 299 -7.27 -6.12 2.60
CA ILE A 299 -6.16 -6.46 3.51
C ILE A 299 -6.64 -6.39 4.96
N GLY A 300 -5.85 -6.93 5.88
CA GLY A 300 -6.07 -6.82 7.32
C GLY A 300 -7.31 -7.55 7.82
N ILE A 301 -7.90 -7.06 8.91
CA ILE A 301 -9.12 -7.64 9.52
C ILE A 301 -10.31 -7.56 8.55
N GLU A 302 -10.41 -6.52 7.73
CA GLU A 302 -11.45 -6.43 6.70
C GLU A 302 -11.42 -7.62 5.75
N GLU A 303 -10.23 -8.09 5.36
CA GLU A 303 -10.06 -9.25 4.48
C GLU A 303 -10.23 -10.57 5.25
N THR A 304 -9.51 -10.74 6.35
CA THR A 304 -9.48 -12.03 7.05
C THR A 304 -10.80 -12.39 7.73
N MET A 305 -11.59 -11.36 8.08
CA MET A 305 -12.94 -11.50 8.66
C MET A 305 -14.06 -11.18 7.66
N GLU A 306 -13.77 -11.22 6.34
CA GLU A 306 -14.74 -10.93 5.29
C GLU A 306 -16.05 -11.70 5.45
N LYS A 307 -15.95 -13.01 5.69
CA LYS A 307 -17.11 -13.90 5.86
C LYS A 307 -18.05 -13.46 6.98
N GLU A 308 -17.50 -12.93 8.06
CA GLU A 308 -18.27 -12.48 9.22
C GLU A 308 -18.80 -11.05 9.01
N LEU A 309 -17.98 -10.17 8.41
CA LEU A 309 -18.29 -8.75 8.22
C LEU A 309 -19.30 -8.49 7.09
N GLN A 310 -19.25 -9.25 5.98
CA GLN A 310 -20.00 -8.92 4.75
C GLN A 310 -21.53 -9.03 4.89
N GLY A 311 -22.03 -9.86 5.79
CA GLY A 311 -23.47 -10.12 5.89
C GLY A 311 -23.99 -11.04 4.77
N LYS A 312 -25.29 -11.08 4.60
CA LYS A 312 -25.94 -11.86 3.54
C LYS A 312 -26.70 -10.94 2.60
N LYS A 313 -26.55 -11.19 1.32
CA LYS A 313 -27.25 -10.42 0.28
C LYS A 313 -28.75 -10.69 0.32
N GLY A 314 -29.54 -9.64 0.12
CA GLY A 314 -30.93 -9.74 -0.30
C GLY A 314 -31.01 -10.18 -1.76
N VAL A 315 -32.07 -10.87 -2.12
CA VAL A 315 -32.29 -11.41 -3.46
C VAL A 315 -33.66 -10.97 -3.96
N ARG A 316 -33.71 -10.35 -5.14
CA ARG A 316 -34.94 -9.96 -5.84
C ARG A 316 -34.88 -10.49 -7.26
N ASN A 317 -35.90 -11.25 -7.62
CA ASN A 317 -36.08 -11.74 -8.98
C ASN A 317 -36.97 -10.79 -9.79
N MET A 318 -36.59 -10.51 -11.02
CA MET A 318 -37.34 -9.71 -11.95
C MET A 318 -37.33 -10.31 -13.35
N TYR A 319 -38.44 -10.08 -14.09
CA TYR A 319 -38.48 -10.42 -15.49
C TYR A 319 -38.18 -9.19 -16.34
N VAL A 320 -37.25 -9.36 -17.26
CA VAL A 320 -36.83 -8.30 -18.18
C VAL A 320 -37.05 -8.72 -19.64
N ASP A 321 -37.22 -7.74 -20.53
CA ASP A 321 -37.25 -7.96 -21.97
C ASP A 321 -35.83 -8.21 -22.54
N ASN A 322 -35.77 -8.41 -23.85
CA ASN A 322 -34.51 -8.65 -24.57
C ASN A 322 -33.53 -7.45 -24.59
N VAL A 323 -33.94 -6.28 -24.16
CA VAL A 323 -33.14 -5.08 -24.01
C VAL A 323 -32.92 -4.69 -22.53
N GLY A 324 -33.35 -5.55 -21.61
CA GLY A 324 -33.13 -5.37 -20.17
C GLY A 324 -34.16 -4.45 -19.47
N ARG A 325 -35.32 -4.16 -20.04
CA ARG A 325 -36.36 -3.37 -19.33
C ARG A 325 -37.12 -4.26 -18.37
N ILE A 326 -37.38 -3.77 -17.17
CA ILE A 326 -38.15 -4.49 -16.14
C ILE A 326 -39.61 -4.61 -16.61
N LEU A 327 -40.11 -5.83 -16.72
CA LEU A 327 -41.50 -6.13 -17.07
C LEU A 327 -42.36 -6.50 -15.85
N GLN A 328 -41.74 -7.20 -14.90
CA GLN A 328 -42.41 -7.67 -13.68
C GLN A 328 -41.37 -7.96 -12.60
N VAL A 329 -41.70 -7.63 -11.37
CA VAL A 329 -40.88 -8.00 -10.16
C VAL A 329 -41.65 -9.12 -9.44
N GLU A 330 -40.97 -10.17 -8.98
CA GLU A 330 -41.56 -11.22 -8.15
C GLU A 330 -41.72 -10.74 -6.71
N ASP A 331 -42.82 -11.17 -6.06
CA ASP A 331 -43.10 -10.83 -4.66
C ASP A 331 -42.23 -11.61 -3.65
N ASN A 332 -41.36 -12.53 -4.11
CA ASN A 332 -40.45 -13.34 -3.29
C ASN A 332 -39.09 -12.62 -3.10
N GLU A 333 -39.10 -11.53 -2.37
CA GLU A 333 -37.88 -10.81 -2.02
C GLU A 333 -37.28 -11.36 -0.72
N THR A 334 -36.01 -11.71 -0.75
CA THR A 334 -35.24 -11.99 0.48
C THR A 334 -34.56 -10.73 0.91
N GLN A 335 -34.83 -10.26 2.13
CA GLN A 335 -34.21 -9.06 2.68
C GLN A 335 -32.72 -9.30 2.99
N PRO A 336 -31.85 -8.31 2.78
CA PRO A 336 -30.45 -8.42 3.16
C PRO A 336 -30.29 -8.52 4.68
N VAL A 337 -29.27 -9.28 5.11
CA VAL A 337 -28.95 -9.43 6.54
C VAL A 337 -27.63 -8.74 6.81
N ALA A 338 -27.60 -7.87 7.82
CA ALA A 338 -26.37 -7.17 8.24
C ALA A 338 -25.29 -8.16 8.67
N GLY A 339 -24.04 -7.79 8.42
CA GLY A 339 -22.87 -8.52 8.88
C GLY A 339 -22.72 -8.51 10.39
N LYS A 340 -21.84 -9.34 10.89
CA LYS A 340 -21.51 -9.46 12.32
C LYS A 340 -20.49 -8.40 12.70
N ASN A 341 -20.56 -7.91 13.92
CA ASN A 341 -19.61 -6.98 14.47
C ASN A 341 -18.39 -7.73 15.04
N ILE A 342 -17.21 -7.17 14.84
CA ILE A 342 -15.95 -7.70 15.33
C ILE A 342 -15.41 -6.80 16.43
N TYR A 343 -15.09 -7.38 17.58
CA TYR A 343 -14.38 -6.70 18.67
C TYR A 343 -12.94 -7.17 18.69
N LEU A 344 -12.02 -6.21 18.56
CA LEU A 344 -10.59 -6.49 18.63
C LEU A 344 -10.12 -6.59 20.08
N THR A 345 -8.98 -7.23 20.28
CA THR A 345 -8.26 -7.25 21.56
C THR A 345 -7.49 -5.97 21.83
N ILE A 346 -7.32 -5.14 20.79
CA ILE A 346 -6.57 -3.87 20.82
C ILE A 346 -7.26 -2.86 21.75
N ASP A 347 -6.45 -2.15 22.52
CA ASP A 347 -6.85 -0.95 23.26
C ASP A 347 -6.53 0.28 22.42
N ARG A 348 -7.57 1.05 22.05
CA ARG A 348 -7.47 2.20 21.15
C ARG A 348 -6.46 3.24 21.65
N ASP A 349 -6.56 3.62 22.92
CA ASP A 349 -5.74 4.68 23.47
C ASP A 349 -4.28 4.25 23.63
N LEU A 350 -4.05 2.97 23.97
CA LEU A 350 -2.70 2.38 24.02
C LEU A 350 -2.07 2.32 22.62
N GLN A 351 -2.84 1.98 21.59
CA GLN A 351 -2.40 1.99 20.19
C GLN A 351 -1.97 3.40 19.76
N ILE A 352 -2.81 4.41 20.01
CA ILE A 352 -2.55 5.82 19.67
C ILE A 352 -1.32 6.33 20.43
N ALA A 353 -1.26 6.09 21.73
CA ALA A 353 -0.13 6.50 22.57
C ALA A 353 1.18 5.90 22.06
N THR A 354 1.19 4.59 21.79
CA THR A 354 2.39 3.88 21.37
C THR A 354 2.88 4.34 20.00
N TYR A 355 1.98 4.60 19.04
CA TYR A 355 2.35 5.16 17.73
C TYR A 355 3.06 6.52 17.88
N ASN A 356 2.46 7.41 18.66
CA ASN A 356 3.03 8.74 18.90
C ASN A 356 4.36 8.69 19.68
N LEU A 357 4.54 7.73 20.58
CA LEU A 357 5.81 7.53 21.28
C LEU A 357 6.92 7.07 20.36
N ILE A 358 6.63 6.19 19.39
CA ILE A 358 7.60 5.81 18.35
C ILE A 358 7.97 7.03 17.51
N GLU A 359 7.01 7.75 16.96
CA GLU A 359 7.24 8.94 16.12
C GLU A 359 8.14 9.96 16.81
N ARG A 360 7.86 10.27 18.09
CA ARG A 360 8.63 11.22 18.89
C ARG A 360 10.02 10.73 19.23
N GLN A 361 10.19 9.43 19.44
CA GLN A 361 11.52 8.84 19.66
C GLN A 361 12.37 8.93 18.40
N LEU A 362 11.79 8.62 17.22
CA LEU A 362 12.50 8.74 15.94
C LEU A 362 12.88 10.19 15.66
N ALA A 363 11.98 11.14 15.89
CA ALA A 363 12.28 12.57 15.79
C ALA A 363 13.44 12.99 16.71
N GLY A 364 13.43 12.51 17.96
CA GLY A 364 14.51 12.78 18.90
C GLY A 364 15.86 12.24 18.43
N ILE A 365 15.88 11.06 17.82
CA ILE A 365 17.10 10.49 17.24
C ILE A 365 17.60 11.36 16.09
N LEU A 366 16.71 11.79 15.17
CA LEU A 366 17.11 12.67 14.06
C LEU A 366 17.62 14.01 14.56
N VAL A 367 16.92 14.67 15.49
CA VAL A 367 17.37 15.94 16.10
C VAL A 367 18.76 15.82 16.73
N LYS A 368 19.05 14.70 17.41
CA LYS A 368 20.35 14.45 18.06
C LYS A 368 21.49 14.30 17.05
N TRP A 369 21.25 13.63 15.93
CA TRP A 369 22.31 13.24 15.00
C TRP A 369 22.41 14.14 13.77
N LEU A 370 21.46 15.05 13.53
CA LEU A 370 21.57 16.08 12.50
C LEU A 370 22.67 17.09 12.85
N VAL A 371 23.59 17.32 11.90
CA VAL A 371 24.71 18.25 12.03
C VAL A 371 24.78 19.22 10.84
N ASN A 372 25.15 20.46 11.12
CA ASN A 372 25.35 21.49 10.06
C ASN A 372 26.81 21.47 9.57
N LYS A 373 27.24 20.34 9.06
CA LYS A 373 28.56 20.12 8.44
C LYS A 373 28.47 18.95 7.46
N ASP A 374 29.42 18.92 6.51
CA ASP A 374 29.58 17.74 5.66
C ASP A 374 30.18 16.58 6.46
N VAL A 375 29.73 15.38 6.16
CA VAL A 375 30.18 14.12 6.78
C VAL A 375 30.69 13.20 5.68
N GLU A 376 31.94 12.82 5.73
CA GLU A 376 32.51 11.88 4.75
C GLU A 376 31.90 10.49 4.89
N PRO A 377 31.47 9.87 3.76
CA PRO A 377 31.01 8.49 3.75
C PRO A 377 32.17 7.56 4.10
N SER A 378 32.25 7.05 5.31
CA SER A 378 33.29 6.12 5.76
C SER A 378 32.67 4.90 6.42
N ILE A 379 33.37 3.78 6.41
CA ILE A 379 33.03 2.62 7.25
C ILE A 379 33.07 3.06 8.70
N LEU A 380 31.91 3.00 9.37
CA LEU A 380 31.77 3.47 10.74
C LEU A 380 32.56 2.54 11.69
N THR A 381 33.41 3.15 12.52
CA THR A 381 34.03 2.44 13.64
C THR A 381 33.03 2.14 14.75
N ASP A 382 32.01 3.03 14.90
CA ASP A 382 30.93 2.90 15.85
C ASP A 382 29.61 3.32 15.14
N PRO A 383 28.81 2.36 14.62
CA PRO A 383 27.54 2.64 13.94
C PRO A 383 26.51 3.36 14.81
N SER A 384 26.66 3.35 16.14
CA SER A 384 25.76 4.06 17.07
C SER A 384 25.98 5.57 17.12
N LYS A 385 26.99 6.09 16.41
CA LYS A 385 27.37 7.52 16.41
C LYS A 385 27.40 8.16 15.03
N LYS A 386 26.67 7.60 14.07
CA LYS A 386 26.61 8.15 12.73
C LYS A 386 25.95 9.52 12.73
N GLU A 387 26.69 10.56 12.37
CA GLU A 387 26.13 11.89 12.13
C GLU A 387 25.38 11.94 10.79
N ILE A 388 24.33 12.76 10.71
CA ILE A 388 23.51 12.99 9.51
C ILE A 388 23.75 14.42 9.07
N PRO A 389 24.34 14.68 7.87
CA PRO A 389 24.44 16.03 7.34
C PRO A 389 23.05 16.64 7.16
N VAL A 390 22.86 17.91 7.52
CA VAL A 390 21.57 18.58 7.31
C VAL A 390 21.19 18.67 5.83
N LYS A 391 22.17 18.66 4.93
CA LYS A 391 21.97 18.62 3.48
C LYS A 391 21.20 17.35 3.06
N ASP A 392 21.38 16.24 3.74
CA ASP A 392 20.55 15.04 3.50
C ASP A 392 19.09 15.28 3.86
N ALA A 393 18.81 15.99 4.97
CA ALA A 393 17.43 16.34 5.33
C ALA A 393 16.80 17.29 4.29
N TYR A 394 17.52 18.29 3.83
CA TYR A 394 17.05 19.19 2.76
C TYR A 394 16.79 18.44 1.45
N TYR A 395 17.70 17.55 1.05
CA TYR A 395 17.50 16.74 -0.15
C TYR A 395 16.28 15.82 -0.02
N GLN A 396 16.07 15.23 1.15
CA GLN A 396 14.93 14.34 1.36
C GLN A 396 13.56 15.04 1.24
N LEU A 397 13.47 16.34 1.48
CA LEU A 397 12.24 17.10 1.20
C LEU A 397 11.80 16.96 -0.27
N ILE A 398 12.76 16.90 -1.19
CA ILE A 398 12.51 16.68 -2.64
C ILE A 398 12.41 15.18 -2.93
N ASN A 399 13.37 14.39 -2.44
CA ASN A 399 13.50 12.98 -2.78
C ASN A 399 12.28 12.15 -2.34
N ASN A 400 11.73 12.44 -1.16
CA ASN A 400 10.54 11.79 -0.62
C ASN A 400 9.22 12.56 -0.92
N ASN A 401 9.23 13.41 -1.93
CA ASN A 401 8.05 14.14 -2.44
C ASN A 401 7.32 15.00 -1.38
N VAL A 402 7.99 15.45 -0.31
CA VAL A 402 7.45 16.44 0.62
C VAL A 402 7.25 17.77 -0.11
N LEU A 403 8.25 18.16 -0.92
CA LEU A 403 8.14 19.24 -1.91
C LEU A 403 7.84 18.64 -3.28
N SER A 404 6.79 19.11 -3.91
CA SER A 404 6.38 18.67 -5.25
C SER A 404 7.23 19.33 -6.33
N LEU A 405 7.99 18.53 -7.07
CA LEU A 405 8.74 18.99 -8.23
C LEU A 405 7.83 19.55 -9.34
N LYS A 406 6.60 19.03 -9.46
CA LYS A 406 5.61 19.55 -10.41
C LYS A 406 5.19 20.98 -10.05
N LYS A 407 4.96 21.28 -8.77
CA LYS A 407 4.65 22.63 -8.31
C LYS A 407 5.83 23.58 -8.56
N ILE A 408 7.06 23.13 -8.27
CA ILE A 408 8.28 23.92 -8.52
C ILE A 408 8.44 24.29 -10.01
N ALA A 409 8.03 23.40 -10.92
CA ALA A 409 8.12 23.58 -12.36
C ALA A 409 6.89 24.25 -12.99
N SER A 410 5.83 24.53 -12.22
CA SER A 410 4.57 25.05 -12.75
C SER A 410 4.66 26.55 -13.12
N GLU A 411 3.79 27.01 -13.99
CA GLU A 411 3.65 28.44 -14.35
C GLU A 411 3.19 29.28 -13.14
N ASP A 412 2.37 28.69 -12.26
CA ASP A 412 1.83 29.32 -11.05
C ASP A 412 2.78 29.24 -9.85
N ALA A 413 4.01 28.71 -10.04
CA ALA A 413 5.00 28.61 -8.98
C ALA A 413 5.30 29.97 -8.35
N SER A 414 5.55 29.99 -7.05
CA SER A 414 5.99 31.18 -6.32
C SER A 414 7.36 31.65 -6.78
N ASP A 415 7.75 32.87 -6.41
CA ASP A 415 9.05 33.43 -6.80
C ASP A 415 10.22 32.59 -6.30
N ILE A 416 10.13 31.98 -5.12
CA ILE A 416 11.17 31.10 -4.57
C ILE A 416 11.25 29.79 -5.35
N GLU A 417 10.13 29.21 -5.74
CA GLU A 417 10.09 28.00 -6.55
C GLU A 417 10.64 28.25 -7.94
N LYS A 418 10.30 29.37 -8.57
CA LYS A 418 10.87 29.81 -9.86
C LYS A 418 12.38 30.00 -9.79
N GLN A 419 12.92 30.53 -8.67
CA GLN A 419 14.37 30.63 -8.45
C GLN A 419 15.02 29.25 -8.37
N ILE A 420 14.45 28.32 -7.60
CA ILE A 420 14.93 26.94 -7.48
C ILE A 420 14.91 26.27 -8.87
N TYR A 421 13.82 26.41 -9.61
CA TYR A 421 13.67 25.80 -10.93
C TYR A 421 14.63 26.37 -11.96
N SER A 422 14.88 27.68 -11.96
CA SER A 422 15.84 28.30 -12.88
C SER A 422 17.27 27.78 -12.67
N LYS A 423 17.69 27.62 -11.41
CA LYS A 423 18.97 27.00 -11.05
C LYS A 423 19.07 25.55 -11.53
N PHE A 424 17.99 24.79 -11.35
CA PHE A 424 17.91 23.42 -11.84
C PHE A 424 18.04 23.35 -13.37
N LEU A 425 17.32 24.19 -14.11
CA LEU A 425 17.36 24.17 -15.58
C LEU A 425 18.76 24.45 -16.13
N ILE A 426 19.46 25.46 -15.57
CA ILE A 426 20.84 25.79 -15.96
C ILE A 426 21.77 24.60 -15.69
N SER A 427 21.67 24.02 -14.49
CA SER A 427 22.51 22.88 -14.12
C SER A 427 22.21 21.62 -14.93
N ARG A 428 20.92 21.33 -15.21
CA ARG A 428 20.50 20.21 -16.04
C ARG A 428 21.12 20.28 -17.44
N GLU A 429 21.07 21.45 -18.08
CA GLU A 429 21.66 21.66 -19.38
C GLU A 429 23.17 21.38 -19.38
N GLN A 430 23.91 21.90 -18.37
CA GLN A 430 25.33 21.64 -18.21
C GLN A 430 25.63 20.15 -17.99
N ILE A 431 24.86 19.48 -17.13
CA ILE A 431 25.02 18.05 -16.81
C ILE A 431 24.77 17.21 -18.05
N LEU A 432 23.70 17.46 -18.81
CA LEU A 432 23.39 16.73 -20.05
C LEU A 432 24.51 16.93 -21.12
N ASN A 433 25.06 18.13 -21.22
CA ASN A 433 26.20 18.39 -22.10
C ASN A 433 27.47 17.65 -21.61
N ASN A 434 27.74 17.60 -20.32
CA ASN A 434 28.87 16.83 -19.75
C ASN A 434 28.71 15.33 -20.03
N ILE A 435 27.50 14.79 -19.80
CA ILE A 435 27.16 13.39 -20.10
C ILE A 435 27.37 13.09 -21.58
N ARG A 436 26.86 13.95 -22.49
CA ARG A 436 27.06 13.81 -23.93
C ARG A 436 28.56 13.79 -24.28
N THR A 437 29.32 14.75 -23.76
CA THR A 437 30.75 14.89 -24.01
C THR A 437 31.49 13.63 -23.56
N GLU A 438 31.22 13.13 -22.36
CA GLU A 438 31.86 11.94 -21.83
C GLU A 438 31.53 10.69 -22.63
N LEU A 439 30.25 10.49 -22.97
CA LEU A 439 29.85 9.34 -23.78
C LEU A 439 30.42 9.37 -25.21
N GLN A 440 30.58 10.55 -25.83
CA GLN A 440 31.09 10.69 -27.18
C GLN A 440 32.62 10.76 -27.27
N SER A 441 33.33 10.98 -26.16
CA SER A 441 34.78 11.10 -26.13
C SER A 441 35.46 9.74 -26.38
N GLU A 442 36.37 9.67 -27.35
CA GLU A 442 37.24 8.49 -27.54
C GLU A 442 38.18 8.26 -26.34
N GLN A 443 38.42 9.28 -25.54
CA GLN A 443 39.23 9.28 -24.35
C GLN A 443 38.35 9.34 -23.08
N ALA A 444 37.12 8.74 -23.13
CA ALA A 444 36.22 8.74 -22.00
C ALA A 444 36.92 8.19 -20.74
N ALA A 445 36.77 8.92 -19.64
CA ALA A 445 37.38 8.54 -18.37
C ALA A 445 36.82 7.24 -17.82
N VAL A 446 37.61 6.44 -17.13
CA VAL A 446 37.10 5.27 -16.41
C VAL A 446 36.24 5.72 -15.23
N MET A 447 35.29 4.89 -14.81
CA MET A 447 34.28 5.26 -13.81
C MET A 447 34.91 5.76 -12.50
N ASN A 448 36.02 5.19 -12.08
CA ASN A 448 36.72 5.57 -10.85
C ASN A 448 37.44 6.95 -10.90
N ASP A 449 37.72 7.45 -12.12
CA ASP A 449 38.38 8.74 -12.32
C ASP A 449 37.40 9.89 -12.61
N LEU A 450 36.09 9.57 -12.74
CA LEU A 450 35.05 10.59 -12.92
C LEU A 450 34.79 11.36 -11.63
N PRO A 451 34.41 12.64 -11.70
CA PRO A 451 33.79 13.35 -10.58
C PRO A 451 32.59 12.56 -10.01
N THR A 452 32.39 12.66 -8.70
CA THR A 452 31.40 11.85 -7.97
C THR A 452 29.98 11.97 -8.56
N ASP A 453 29.56 13.16 -8.96
CA ASP A 453 28.27 13.44 -9.57
C ASP A 453 28.15 12.80 -10.97
N LEU A 454 29.18 13.00 -11.83
CA LEU A 454 29.18 12.46 -13.17
C LEU A 454 29.24 10.92 -13.16
N SER A 455 30.05 10.32 -12.25
CA SER A 455 30.08 8.87 -12.04
C SER A 455 28.69 8.34 -11.63
N ALA A 456 27.98 9.03 -10.74
CA ALA A 456 26.62 8.65 -10.33
C ALA A 456 25.59 8.79 -11.47
N TYR A 457 25.75 9.76 -12.37
CA TYR A 457 24.89 9.88 -13.55
C TYR A 457 25.17 8.75 -14.57
N MET A 458 26.43 8.40 -14.80
CA MET A 458 26.80 7.27 -15.66
C MET A 458 26.28 5.93 -15.12
N GLN A 459 26.39 5.71 -13.80
CA GLN A 459 25.83 4.53 -13.14
C GLN A 459 24.29 4.50 -13.26
N TYR A 460 23.65 5.65 -13.17
CA TYR A 460 22.20 5.76 -13.37
C TYR A 460 21.79 5.36 -14.80
N ILE A 461 22.50 5.85 -15.81
CA ILE A 461 22.27 5.51 -17.23
C ILE A 461 22.40 3.99 -17.44
N TYR A 462 23.46 3.37 -16.87
CA TYR A 462 23.59 1.91 -16.92
C TYR A 462 22.40 1.19 -16.30
N THR A 463 21.96 1.65 -15.12
CA THR A 463 20.83 1.06 -14.40
C THR A 463 19.54 1.18 -15.22
N TYR A 464 19.28 2.35 -15.78
CA TYR A 464 18.15 2.61 -16.65
C TYR A 464 18.14 1.72 -17.91
N LEU A 465 19.25 1.68 -18.64
CA LEU A 465 19.35 0.87 -19.86
C LEU A 465 19.22 -0.65 -19.58
N SER A 466 19.56 -1.07 -18.38
CA SER A 466 19.51 -2.46 -17.92
C SER A 466 18.25 -2.82 -17.14
N ASP A 467 17.30 -1.88 -16.99
CA ASP A 467 15.99 -2.15 -16.41
C ASP A 467 15.19 -3.10 -17.31
N PRO A 468 14.53 -4.15 -16.77
CA PRO A 468 13.78 -5.11 -17.58
C PRO A 468 12.70 -4.49 -18.48
N THR A 469 12.13 -3.34 -18.08
CA THR A 469 11.10 -2.63 -18.87
C THR A 469 11.70 -1.90 -20.06
N VAL A 470 12.93 -1.43 -19.96
CA VAL A 470 13.73 -0.81 -21.02
C VAL A 470 14.46 -1.88 -21.82
N GLY A 471 15.24 -2.72 -21.15
CA GLY A 471 15.89 -3.93 -21.67
C GLY A 471 16.77 -3.68 -22.90
N ILE A 472 17.42 -2.50 -22.98
CA ILE A 472 18.44 -2.23 -24.00
C ILE A 472 19.72 -2.95 -23.64
N ILE A 473 20.15 -2.93 -22.38
CA ILE A 473 21.22 -3.81 -21.89
C ILE A 473 20.58 -5.11 -21.41
N MET A 474 20.85 -6.20 -22.10
CA MET A 474 20.33 -7.54 -21.82
C MET A 474 21.18 -8.25 -20.77
N LYS A 475 20.86 -8.05 -19.47
CA LYS A 475 21.63 -8.61 -18.34
C LYS A 475 21.82 -10.13 -18.42
N ASP A 476 20.83 -10.83 -18.94
CA ASP A 476 20.84 -12.29 -19.13
C ASP A 476 21.84 -12.77 -20.19
N LYS A 477 22.26 -11.88 -21.08
CA LYS A 477 23.25 -12.17 -22.12
C LYS A 477 24.68 -11.75 -21.78
N ILE A 478 24.86 -11.01 -20.68
CA ILE A 478 26.19 -10.56 -20.28
C ILE A 478 26.97 -11.76 -19.74
N ASP A 479 28.17 -11.99 -20.33
CA ASP A 479 29.15 -12.89 -19.73
C ASP A 479 29.78 -12.20 -18.52
N THR A 480 29.35 -12.59 -17.31
CA THR A 480 29.82 -12.02 -16.06
C THR A 480 31.27 -12.38 -15.70
N SER A 481 31.91 -13.28 -16.49
CA SER A 481 33.34 -13.62 -16.38
C SER A 481 34.19 -12.85 -17.37
N SER A 482 33.60 -12.07 -18.29
CA SER A 482 34.35 -11.30 -19.28
C SER A 482 35.19 -10.20 -18.67
N PRO A 483 36.37 -9.87 -19.24
CA PRO A 483 37.23 -8.80 -18.77
C PRO A 483 36.51 -7.45 -18.69
N GLU A 484 35.63 -7.18 -19.68
CA GLU A 484 34.88 -5.93 -19.80
C GLU A 484 33.83 -5.80 -18.69
N TYR A 485 33.11 -6.87 -18.36
CA TYR A 485 32.14 -6.85 -17.26
C TYR A 485 32.84 -6.71 -15.90
N LEU A 486 33.97 -7.41 -15.70
CA LEU A 486 34.75 -7.30 -14.48
C LEU A 486 35.32 -5.89 -14.34
N ALA A 487 35.86 -5.30 -15.44
CA ALA A 487 36.35 -3.91 -15.43
C ALA A 487 35.22 -2.91 -15.17
N TRP A 488 33.97 -3.15 -15.64
CA TRP A 488 32.82 -2.33 -15.32
C TRP A 488 32.47 -2.42 -13.84
N LYS A 489 32.44 -3.62 -13.28
CA LYS A 489 32.19 -3.87 -11.86
C LYS A 489 33.23 -3.20 -10.95
N ASP A 490 34.47 -3.20 -11.38
CA ASP A 490 35.60 -2.62 -10.63
C ASP A 490 35.80 -1.10 -10.93
N GLY A 491 34.97 -0.52 -11.81
CA GLY A 491 35.04 0.90 -12.19
C GLY A 491 36.25 1.29 -13.01
N THR A 492 36.96 0.34 -13.63
CA THR A 492 38.20 0.52 -14.40
C THR A 492 37.98 0.62 -15.90
N ILE A 493 36.70 0.69 -16.39
CA ILE A 493 36.32 0.98 -17.75
C ILE A 493 35.31 2.13 -17.78
N SER A 494 35.26 2.91 -18.87
CA SER A 494 34.21 3.92 -19.07
C SER A 494 32.89 3.29 -19.48
N LEU A 495 31.75 3.96 -19.19
CA LEU A 495 30.45 3.52 -19.67
C LEU A 495 30.41 3.43 -21.21
N ARG A 496 31.04 4.39 -21.91
CA ARG A 496 31.19 4.36 -23.36
C ARG A 496 31.81 3.04 -23.84
N ASN A 497 32.98 2.69 -23.32
CA ASN A 497 33.69 1.51 -23.75
C ASN A 497 32.97 0.22 -23.38
N PHE A 498 32.32 0.20 -22.22
CA PHE A 498 31.45 -0.92 -21.81
C PHE A 498 30.29 -1.13 -22.81
N ILE A 499 29.60 -0.05 -23.22
CA ILE A 499 28.51 -0.13 -24.20
C ILE A 499 29.01 -0.56 -25.56
N TYR A 500 30.15 -0.05 -26.04
CA TYR A 500 30.77 -0.50 -27.30
C TYR A 500 31.10 -1.98 -27.28
N SER A 501 31.71 -2.48 -26.21
CA SER A 501 31.93 -3.91 -26.03
C SER A 501 30.62 -4.68 -25.98
N GLY A 502 29.58 -4.12 -25.36
CA GLY A 502 28.24 -4.70 -25.32
C GLY A 502 27.57 -4.80 -26.70
N ILE A 503 27.76 -3.80 -27.57
CA ILE A 503 27.28 -3.87 -28.97
C ILE A 503 28.04 -4.98 -29.73
N ALA A 504 29.37 -5.05 -29.61
CA ALA A 504 30.20 -6.08 -30.25
C ALA A 504 29.87 -7.50 -29.78
N ASN A 505 29.56 -7.68 -28.50
CA ASN A 505 29.22 -8.98 -27.87
C ASN A 505 27.72 -9.31 -27.87
N SER A 506 26.90 -8.48 -28.54
CA SER A 506 25.43 -8.66 -28.55
C SER A 506 24.75 -8.63 -27.19
N TRP A 507 25.26 -7.85 -26.24
CA TRP A 507 24.63 -7.56 -24.93
C TRP A 507 23.65 -6.39 -25.02
N ILE A 508 23.71 -5.61 -26.12
CA ILE A 508 22.86 -4.44 -26.38
C ILE A 508 21.81 -4.81 -27.44
N ASP A 509 20.54 -4.61 -27.10
CA ASP A 509 19.44 -4.77 -28.03
C ASP A 509 19.24 -3.48 -28.86
N THR A 510 19.91 -3.42 -29.99
CA THR A 510 19.81 -2.28 -30.92
C THR A 510 18.46 -2.21 -31.65
N THR A 511 17.63 -3.25 -31.61
CA THR A 511 16.31 -3.24 -32.27
C THR A 511 15.31 -2.32 -31.57
N LYS A 512 15.57 -1.97 -30.32
CA LYS A 512 14.78 -1.01 -29.54
C LYS A 512 15.14 0.45 -29.82
N LEU A 513 16.16 0.69 -30.64
CA LEU A 513 16.58 2.01 -31.05
C LEU A 513 16.01 2.32 -32.45
N GLU A 514 15.52 3.53 -32.66
CA GLU A 514 15.03 4.00 -33.95
C GLU A 514 16.18 4.24 -34.93
N ILE A 515 16.82 3.17 -35.40
CA ILE A 515 17.93 3.25 -36.36
C ILE A 515 17.40 3.46 -37.77
N LYS A 516 17.64 4.63 -38.32
CA LYS A 516 17.11 5.07 -39.65
C LYS A 516 17.72 4.35 -40.83
N SER A 517 18.79 3.58 -40.68
CA SER A 517 19.50 2.91 -41.75
C SER A 517 19.66 1.40 -41.52
N LYS A 518 19.38 0.60 -42.56
CA LYS A 518 19.55 -0.86 -42.52
C LYS A 518 21.03 -1.29 -42.51
N TYR A 519 21.97 -0.36 -42.72
CA TYR A 519 23.42 -0.57 -42.79
C TYR A 519 24.17 0.30 -41.77
N SER A 520 23.59 0.49 -40.53
CA SER A 520 24.29 1.23 -39.49
C SER A 520 25.49 0.45 -38.95
N ASN A 521 26.60 1.16 -38.74
CA ASN A 521 27.79 0.62 -38.09
C ASN A 521 27.63 0.73 -36.56
N ALA A 522 28.64 0.29 -35.80
CA ALA A 522 28.61 0.35 -34.32
C ALA A 522 28.55 1.80 -33.80
N ASP A 523 29.21 2.74 -34.50
CA ASP A 523 29.21 4.15 -34.15
C ASP A 523 27.82 4.80 -34.34
N ASP A 524 27.14 4.47 -35.42
CA ASP A 524 25.77 4.96 -35.69
C ASP A 524 24.80 4.44 -34.62
N SER A 525 24.92 3.16 -34.27
CA SER A 525 24.08 2.53 -33.20
C SER A 525 24.37 3.16 -31.83
N PHE A 526 25.63 3.41 -31.54
CA PHE A 526 26.04 4.03 -30.27
C PHE A 526 25.56 5.49 -30.19
N ASN A 527 25.72 6.29 -31.24
CA ASN A 527 25.26 7.68 -31.25
C ASN A 527 23.73 7.76 -31.14
N THR A 528 23.00 6.86 -31.77
CA THR A 528 21.55 6.75 -31.63
C THR A 528 21.16 6.41 -30.17
N LEU A 529 21.92 5.52 -29.52
CA LEU A 529 21.73 5.21 -28.11
C LEU A 529 21.98 6.43 -27.22
N VAL A 530 23.06 7.20 -27.48
CA VAL A 530 23.35 8.43 -26.72
C VAL A 530 22.19 9.42 -26.83
N ASP A 531 21.69 9.66 -28.06
CA ASP A 531 20.57 10.57 -28.27
C ASP A 531 19.28 10.07 -27.59
N TYR A 532 19.00 8.77 -27.66
CA TYR A 532 17.88 8.13 -26.94
C TYR A 532 17.98 8.36 -25.42
N VAL A 533 19.15 8.10 -24.83
CA VAL A 533 19.41 8.30 -23.40
C VAL A 533 19.17 9.75 -23.00
N LEU A 534 19.78 10.69 -23.72
CA LEU A 534 19.68 12.12 -23.39
C LEU A 534 18.25 12.65 -23.52
N ALA A 535 17.51 12.19 -24.53
CA ALA A 535 16.10 12.55 -24.69
C ALA A 535 15.26 12.03 -23.51
N HIS A 536 15.52 10.81 -23.04
CA HIS A 536 14.82 10.25 -21.89
C HIS A 536 15.15 10.98 -20.58
N LEU A 537 16.43 11.28 -20.33
CA LEU A 537 16.90 11.94 -19.09
C LEU A 537 16.27 13.31 -18.85
N VAL A 538 15.82 14.00 -19.91
CA VAL A 538 15.17 15.33 -19.79
C VAL A 538 13.89 15.25 -18.95
N ASP A 539 13.09 14.21 -19.13
CA ASP A 539 11.77 14.06 -18.50
C ASP A 539 11.77 13.04 -17.36
N ASP A 540 12.92 12.44 -17.05
CA ASP A 540 13.05 11.42 -16.00
C ASP A 540 13.06 12.04 -14.60
N THR A 541 12.04 11.71 -13.81
CA THR A 541 11.87 12.21 -12.44
C THR A 541 12.99 11.73 -11.51
N GLN A 542 13.48 10.49 -11.66
CA GLN A 542 14.53 9.96 -10.79
C GLN A 542 15.88 10.61 -11.11
N PHE A 543 16.14 10.85 -12.38
CA PHE A 543 17.32 11.62 -12.80
C PHE A 543 17.23 13.07 -12.31
N THR A 544 16.06 13.70 -12.41
CA THR A 544 15.80 15.05 -11.86
C THR A 544 16.11 15.09 -10.36
N LYS A 545 15.64 14.12 -9.57
CA LYS A 545 15.95 14.01 -8.14
C LYS A 545 17.44 13.86 -7.88
N LYS A 546 18.17 13.09 -8.72
CA LYS A 546 19.63 12.97 -8.61
C LYS A 546 20.34 14.31 -8.86
N ILE A 547 19.90 15.09 -9.85
CA ILE A 547 20.44 16.45 -10.07
C ILE A 547 20.25 17.30 -8.80
N TYR A 548 19.04 17.34 -8.26
CA TYR A 548 18.75 18.09 -7.03
C TYR A 548 19.63 17.65 -5.85
N ARG A 549 19.99 16.37 -5.74
CA ARG A 549 20.90 15.91 -4.70
C ARG A 549 22.24 16.67 -4.74
N TYR A 550 22.84 16.78 -5.93
CA TYR A 550 24.11 17.46 -6.09
C TYR A 550 23.95 18.99 -5.98
N LEU A 551 22.83 19.57 -6.47
CA LEU A 551 22.55 20.99 -6.28
C LEU A 551 22.44 21.39 -4.80
N VAL A 552 21.90 20.52 -3.97
CA VAL A 552 21.83 20.71 -2.51
C VAL A 552 23.19 20.50 -1.86
N ASN A 553 23.93 19.46 -2.25
CA ASN A 553 25.27 19.20 -1.72
C ASN A 553 26.24 20.33 -2.03
N ASP A 554 26.17 20.89 -3.24
CA ASP A 554 27.05 21.96 -3.72
C ASP A 554 26.52 23.37 -3.35
N GLU A 555 25.42 23.43 -2.58
CA GLU A 555 24.75 24.67 -2.12
C GLU A 555 24.30 25.60 -3.26
N VAL A 556 24.13 25.06 -4.46
CA VAL A 556 23.48 25.77 -5.58
C VAL A 556 22.00 26.02 -5.23
N VAL A 557 21.31 24.99 -4.75
CA VAL A 557 19.99 25.10 -4.10
C VAL A 557 20.20 25.01 -2.60
N THR A 558 19.90 26.05 -1.87
CA THR A 558 20.24 26.16 -0.44
C THR A 558 19.12 25.59 0.45
N GLY A 559 19.48 25.16 1.67
CA GLY A 559 18.50 24.75 2.69
C GLY A 559 17.47 25.83 2.99
N ARG A 560 17.87 27.11 2.96
CA ARG A 560 16.95 28.25 3.13
C ARG A 560 15.87 28.30 2.04
N GLU A 561 16.26 28.13 0.78
CA GLU A 561 15.30 28.13 -0.34
C GLU A 561 14.29 27.00 -0.20
N LEU A 562 14.75 25.81 0.19
CA LEU A 562 13.87 24.65 0.40
C LEU A 562 12.94 24.82 1.61
N CYS A 563 13.44 25.43 2.70
CA CYS A 563 12.60 25.76 3.86
C CYS A 563 11.52 26.82 3.53
N LEU A 564 11.84 27.80 2.67
CA LEU A 564 10.85 28.77 2.18
C LEU A 564 9.82 28.11 1.25
N ALA A 565 10.26 27.14 0.42
CA ALA A 565 9.36 26.37 -0.44
C ALA A 565 8.33 25.52 0.36
N LEU A 566 8.64 25.09 1.59
CA LEU A 566 7.68 24.39 2.46
C LEU A 566 6.46 25.27 2.77
N TYR A 567 6.66 26.58 2.94
CA TYR A 567 5.54 27.52 3.12
C TYR A 567 4.82 27.81 1.80
N ALA A 568 5.58 28.00 0.71
CA ALA A 568 5.00 28.24 -0.61
C ALA A 568 4.09 27.11 -1.10
N GLN A 569 4.42 25.87 -0.75
CA GLN A 569 3.62 24.68 -1.08
C GLN A 569 2.59 24.31 -0.01
N GLU A 570 2.44 25.11 1.03
CA GLU A 570 1.51 24.87 2.14
C GLU A 570 1.77 23.55 2.90
N VAL A 571 3.01 23.03 2.87
CA VAL A 571 3.44 21.89 3.70
C VAL A 571 3.46 22.30 5.16
N LEU A 572 3.85 23.54 5.44
CA LEU A 572 3.78 24.17 6.75
C LEU A 572 2.72 25.28 6.74
N PRO A 573 1.95 25.47 7.82
CA PRO A 573 1.02 26.57 7.94
C PRO A 573 1.78 27.91 7.90
N TYR A 574 1.20 28.91 7.21
CA TYR A 574 1.83 30.23 7.02
C TYR A 574 2.27 30.88 8.33
N ASP A 575 3.52 31.31 8.42
CA ASP A 575 4.12 32.01 9.57
C ASP A 575 5.03 33.15 9.06
N GLU A 576 4.52 34.36 9.11
CA GLU A 576 5.20 35.58 8.62
C GLU A 576 6.55 35.80 9.35
N GLN A 577 6.61 35.55 10.65
CA GLN A 577 7.83 35.78 11.43
C GLN A 577 8.93 34.78 11.04
N GLN A 578 8.61 33.52 10.90
CA GLN A 578 9.59 32.50 10.51
C GLN A 578 10.05 32.69 9.05
N ILE A 579 9.13 33.04 8.15
CA ILE A 579 9.46 33.39 6.76
C ILE A 579 10.43 34.55 6.71
N ALA A 580 10.17 35.64 7.49
CA ALA A 580 11.06 36.77 7.58
C ALA A 580 12.44 36.40 8.16
N MET A 581 12.47 35.52 9.17
CA MET A 581 13.75 35.06 9.74
C MET A 581 14.54 34.23 8.74
N LEU A 582 13.91 33.32 7.98
CA LEU A 582 14.57 32.55 6.91
C LEU A 582 15.11 33.46 5.81
N THR A 583 14.36 34.53 5.48
CA THR A 583 14.76 35.48 4.44
C THR A 583 15.97 36.29 4.86
N ASN A 584 16.03 36.73 6.13
CA ASN A 584 17.01 37.70 6.59
C ASN A 584 18.29 37.10 7.22
N ASN A 585 18.25 35.87 7.76
CA ASN A 585 19.36 35.28 8.56
C ASN A 585 20.15 34.17 7.84
N GLY A 586 19.83 33.85 6.59
CA GLY A 586 20.61 32.93 5.77
C GLY A 586 20.54 31.46 6.18
N ASP A 587 21.47 30.65 5.69
CA ASP A 587 21.44 29.18 5.78
C ASP A 587 21.69 28.63 7.19
N ASN A 588 22.40 29.35 8.05
CA ASN A 588 22.55 28.96 9.45
C ASN A 588 21.24 28.92 10.20
N TYR A 589 20.29 29.81 9.86
CA TYR A 589 18.96 29.78 10.44
C TYR A 589 18.13 28.62 9.86
N ALA A 590 18.34 28.25 8.59
CA ALA A 590 17.66 27.11 7.98
C ALA A 590 17.93 25.80 8.73
N PHE A 591 19.18 25.59 9.23
CA PHE A 591 19.48 24.44 10.09
C PHE A 591 18.67 24.47 11.40
N THR A 592 18.67 25.58 12.10
CA THR A 592 17.89 25.76 13.34
C THR A 592 16.39 25.55 13.09
N PHE A 593 15.90 26.06 11.97
CA PHE A 593 14.51 25.94 11.54
C PHE A 593 14.11 24.47 11.31
N ILE A 594 14.86 23.73 10.49
CA ILE A 594 14.51 22.32 10.19
C ILE A 594 14.55 21.45 11.44
N VAL A 595 15.53 21.66 12.33
CA VAL A 595 15.64 20.96 13.62
C VAL A 595 14.44 21.30 14.52
N ASP A 596 14.00 22.56 14.58
CA ASP A 596 12.82 22.98 15.33
C ASP A 596 11.54 22.30 14.79
N LYS A 597 11.38 22.25 13.46
CA LYS A 597 10.22 21.60 12.81
C LYS A 597 10.16 20.10 13.09
N ILE A 598 11.30 19.42 13.06
CA ILE A 598 11.39 17.99 13.43
C ILE A 598 11.11 17.83 14.93
N SER A 599 11.69 18.70 15.78
CA SER A 599 11.45 18.65 17.24
C SER A 599 9.99 18.81 17.62
N LYS A 600 9.23 19.59 16.88
CA LYS A 600 7.78 19.84 17.10
C LYS A 600 6.90 18.84 16.36
N ILE A 601 7.46 17.89 15.60
CA ILE A 601 6.73 16.96 14.74
C ILE A 601 5.90 17.68 13.64
N GLU A 602 6.27 18.88 13.28
CA GLU A 602 5.70 19.61 12.13
C GLU A 602 6.26 19.07 10.80
N ILE A 603 7.46 18.50 10.85
CA ILE A 603 8.03 17.62 9.82
C ILE A 603 8.35 16.29 10.49
N THR A 604 7.75 15.22 10.00
CA THR A 604 7.85 13.90 10.62
C THR A 604 9.10 13.13 10.14
N PRO A 605 9.61 12.18 10.94
CA PRO A 605 10.67 11.28 10.50
C PRO A 605 10.35 10.52 9.21
N ALA A 606 9.10 10.12 9.02
CA ALA A 606 8.64 9.44 7.80
C ALA A 606 8.76 10.33 6.56
N GLN A 607 8.34 11.61 6.66
CA GLN A 607 8.47 12.57 5.56
C GLN A 607 9.92 12.77 5.12
N LEU A 608 10.85 12.75 6.07
CA LEU A 608 12.28 12.86 5.74
C LEU A 608 12.87 11.53 5.23
N ALA A 609 12.27 10.39 5.55
CA ALA A 609 12.77 9.06 5.17
C ALA A 609 14.30 8.86 5.43
N LEU A 610 14.81 9.51 6.48
CA LEU A 610 16.18 9.33 6.97
C LEU A 610 16.20 8.23 8.03
N ASP A 611 17.27 7.44 8.09
CA ASP A 611 17.44 6.40 9.11
C ASP A 611 17.66 7.00 10.52
N PRO A 612 16.80 6.70 11.52
CA PRO A 612 15.62 5.85 11.46
C PRO A 612 14.35 6.63 11.07
N CYS A 613 13.55 6.07 10.15
CA CYS A 613 12.23 6.63 9.81
C CYS A 613 11.08 5.65 10.03
N THR A 614 11.36 4.44 10.50
CA THR A 614 10.36 3.39 10.72
C THR A 614 10.51 2.76 12.11
N GLY A 615 9.41 2.17 12.61
CA GLY A 615 9.45 1.44 13.88
C GLY A 615 8.19 0.61 14.12
N GLY A 616 8.29 -0.36 15.02
CA GLY A 616 7.17 -1.20 15.42
C GLY A 616 7.16 -1.47 16.93
N CYS A 617 5.97 -1.62 17.49
CA CYS A 617 5.77 -2.06 18.86
C CYS A 617 4.59 -3.02 18.97
N VAL A 618 4.77 -4.12 19.70
CA VAL A 618 3.71 -5.07 19.99
C VAL A 618 3.57 -5.18 21.51
N VAL A 619 2.34 -5.05 21.98
CA VAL A 619 1.99 -5.23 23.40
C VAL A 619 1.05 -6.42 23.51
N THR A 620 1.42 -7.44 24.28
CA THR A 620 0.62 -8.67 24.48
C THR A 620 0.25 -8.87 25.94
N ASP A 621 -0.91 -9.46 26.16
CA ASP A 621 -1.35 -9.96 27.47
C ASP A 621 -0.63 -11.28 27.78
N VAL A 622 0.02 -11.34 28.94
CA VAL A 622 0.83 -12.50 29.34
C VAL A 622 0.00 -13.75 29.60
N LYS A 623 -1.25 -13.61 30.02
CA LYS A 623 -2.14 -14.70 30.45
C LYS A 623 -2.98 -15.27 29.31
N THR A 624 -3.21 -14.49 28.26
CA THR A 624 -4.16 -14.85 27.21
C THR A 624 -3.55 -14.90 25.82
N GLY A 625 -2.39 -14.24 25.59
CA GLY A 625 -1.83 -14.07 24.24
C GLY A 625 -2.59 -13.03 23.40
N GLU A 626 -3.57 -12.31 23.98
CA GLU A 626 -4.26 -11.23 23.27
C GLU A 626 -3.31 -10.08 22.98
N VAL A 627 -3.37 -9.53 21.76
CA VAL A 627 -2.58 -8.36 21.37
C VAL A 627 -3.31 -7.09 21.79
N ARG A 628 -2.73 -6.32 22.71
CA ARG A 628 -3.29 -5.08 23.27
C ARG A 628 -2.96 -3.85 22.42
N ALA A 629 -1.81 -3.87 21.74
CA ALA A 629 -1.40 -2.90 20.72
C ALA A 629 -0.49 -3.58 19.70
N LEU A 630 -0.66 -3.24 18.44
CA LEU A 630 0.17 -3.68 17.32
C LEU A 630 0.45 -2.47 16.44
N VAL A 631 1.57 -1.82 16.71
CA VAL A 631 1.89 -0.52 16.13
C VAL A 631 2.93 -0.66 15.04
N THR A 632 2.63 -0.05 13.91
CA THR A 632 3.56 0.19 12.81
C THR A 632 3.67 1.68 12.56
N TYR A 633 4.88 2.19 12.42
CA TYR A 633 5.19 3.57 12.02
C TYR A 633 6.12 3.55 10.81
N PRO A 634 5.90 4.35 9.78
CA PRO A 634 4.68 5.13 9.55
C PRO A 634 3.49 4.27 9.12
N SER A 635 2.36 4.92 8.91
CA SER A 635 1.14 4.31 8.44
C SER A 635 0.45 5.23 7.43
N TYR A 636 -0.76 4.88 7.00
CA TYR A 636 -1.50 5.56 5.95
C TYR A 636 -2.96 5.82 6.35
N ASP A 637 -3.67 6.63 5.55
CA ASP A 637 -5.11 6.84 5.71
C ASP A 637 -5.90 5.86 4.83
N ASN A 638 -6.48 4.83 5.45
CA ASN A 638 -7.26 3.82 4.76
C ASN A 638 -8.62 4.33 4.27
N ASN A 639 -9.14 5.46 4.75
CA ASN A 639 -10.32 6.09 4.18
C ASN A 639 -10.11 6.48 2.71
N ARG A 640 -8.90 6.93 2.35
CA ARG A 640 -8.56 7.30 0.97
C ARG A 640 -8.35 6.09 0.04
N LEU A 641 -8.25 4.89 0.60
CA LEU A 641 -8.08 3.64 -0.16
C LEU A 641 -9.38 2.81 -0.20
N SER A 642 -10.39 3.17 0.59
CA SER A 642 -11.64 2.44 0.71
C SER A 642 -12.61 2.77 -0.41
N GLY A 643 -13.36 1.77 -0.88
CA GLY A 643 -14.35 1.93 -1.94
C GLY A 643 -13.71 2.27 -3.28
N THR A 644 -13.66 3.55 -3.62
CA THR A 644 -12.93 4.06 -4.79
C THR A 644 -11.55 4.54 -4.34
N VAL A 645 -10.51 3.83 -4.76
CA VAL A 645 -9.13 4.15 -4.39
C VAL A 645 -8.72 5.52 -4.95
N ASP A 646 -8.24 6.41 -4.08
CA ASP A 646 -7.52 7.62 -4.50
C ASP A 646 -6.18 7.20 -5.13
N ALA A 647 -6.15 7.13 -6.45
CA ALA A 647 -4.98 6.66 -7.21
C ALA A 647 -3.75 7.56 -6.99
N THR A 648 -3.95 8.86 -6.85
CA THR A 648 -2.85 9.82 -6.58
C THR A 648 -2.21 9.51 -5.23
N TYR A 649 -3.02 9.33 -4.20
CA TYR A 649 -2.55 8.99 -2.87
C TYR A 649 -1.89 7.61 -2.82
N TYR A 650 -2.48 6.62 -3.47
CA TYR A 650 -1.88 5.28 -3.54
C TYR A 650 -0.50 5.29 -4.20
N ASN A 651 -0.33 6.06 -5.29
CA ASN A 651 0.96 6.24 -5.94
C ASN A 651 1.96 6.96 -5.02
N GLN A 652 1.53 8.00 -4.28
CA GLN A 652 2.37 8.66 -3.27
C GLN A 652 2.86 7.67 -2.20
N LEU A 653 1.98 6.78 -1.69
CA LEU A 653 2.36 5.77 -0.70
C LEU A 653 3.36 4.73 -1.26
N ASN A 654 3.24 4.36 -2.53
CA ASN A 654 4.19 3.45 -3.19
C ASN A 654 5.55 4.09 -3.45
N GLU A 655 5.59 5.40 -3.69
CA GLU A 655 6.82 6.16 -3.90
C GLU A 655 7.48 6.62 -2.59
N ASP A 656 6.76 6.55 -1.47
CA ASP A 656 7.27 6.98 -0.16
C ASP A 656 8.35 6.02 0.34
N MET A 657 9.56 6.55 0.51
CA MET A 657 10.74 5.80 0.92
C MET A 657 10.67 5.30 2.36
N SER A 658 9.75 5.82 3.18
CA SER A 658 9.46 5.30 4.52
C SER A 658 8.57 4.05 4.53
N LEU A 659 8.11 3.59 3.35
CA LEU A 659 7.34 2.36 3.12
C LEU A 659 6.09 2.23 4.01
N PRO A 660 5.16 3.19 4.00
CA PRO A 660 4.02 3.21 4.92
C PRO A 660 3.02 2.05 4.71
N LEU A 661 3.05 1.39 3.55
CA LEU A 661 2.22 0.21 3.26
C LEU A 661 2.75 -1.08 3.89
N TRP A 662 4.01 -1.10 4.38
CA TRP A 662 4.60 -2.27 5.02
C TRP A 662 4.35 -2.26 6.52
N ASN A 663 3.83 -3.37 7.05
CA ASN A 663 3.60 -3.51 8.49
C ASN A 663 4.91 -3.89 9.21
N ASN A 664 5.54 -2.91 9.90
CA ASN A 664 6.79 -3.10 10.63
C ASN A 664 6.65 -4.07 11.82
N ALA A 665 5.44 -4.30 12.31
CA ALA A 665 5.20 -5.23 13.42
C ALA A 665 5.12 -6.69 12.98
N THR A 666 4.58 -6.97 11.77
CA THR A 666 4.29 -8.35 11.33
C THR A 666 5.08 -8.76 10.09
N GLN A 667 5.52 -7.82 9.23
CA GLN A 667 6.10 -8.14 7.93
C GLN A 667 7.61 -7.87 7.82
N VAL A 668 8.14 -6.91 8.57
CA VAL A 668 9.57 -6.59 8.54
C VAL A 668 10.33 -7.50 9.48
N LYS A 669 11.14 -8.38 8.91
CA LYS A 669 12.03 -9.30 9.64
C LYS A 669 13.43 -8.71 9.79
N LYS A 670 14.04 -8.88 10.94
CA LYS A 670 15.43 -8.50 11.22
C LYS A 670 16.08 -9.54 12.14
N ALA A 671 17.40 -9.57 12.14
CA ALA A 671 18.16 -10.33 13.13
C ALA A 671 17.84 -9.79 14.54
N PRO A 672 17.44 -10.65 15.49
CA PRO A 672 16.99 -10.22 16.82
C PRO A 672 18.13 -9.70 17.72
N GLY A 673 19.37 -9.98 17.37
CA GLY A 673 20.54 -9.66 18.19
C GLY A 673 20.43 -10.25 19.59
N SER A 674 20.94 -9.55 20.58
CA SER A 674 21.00 -10.00 21.98
C SER A 674 19.65 -10.33 22.62
N THR A 675 18.50 -10.01 22.01
CA THR A 675 17.19 -10.46 22.52
C THR A 675 17.00 -11.98 22.40
N PHE A 676 17.83 -12.67 21.59
CA PHE A 676 17.82 -14.12 21.44
C PHE A 676 18.57 -14.86 22.58
N LYS A 677 19.45 -14.18 23.30
CA LYS A 677 20.32 -14.80 24.34
C LYS A 677 19.59 -15.59 25.42
N PRO A 678 18.37 -15.20 25.90
CA PRO A 678 17.61 -16.04 26.84
C PRO A 678 17.32 -17.45 26.29
N ILE A 679 17.05 -17.61 24.99
CA ILE A 679 16.86 -18.94 24.37
C ILE A 679 18.17 -19.74 24.42
N THR A 680 19.29 -19.10 24.12
CA THR A 680 20.60 -19.76 24.20
C THR A 680 20.97 -20.17 25.63
N ALA A 681 20.61 -19.33 26.63
CA ALA A 681 20.80 -19.67 28.03
C ALA A 681 19.99 -20.92 28.44
N ILE A 682 18.71 -20.95 28.02
CA ILE A 682 17.84 -22.12 28.23
C ILE A 682 18.46 -23.36 27.57
N ALA A 683 18.85 -23.25 26.29
CA ALA A 683 19.49 -24.37 25.59
C ALA A 683 20.73 -24.91 26.30
N GLY A 684 21.61 -24.00 26.76
CA GLY A 684 22.83 -24.39 27.48
C GLY A 684 22.58 -25.09 28.80
N LEU A 685 21.57 -24.66 29.57
CA LEU A 685 21.18 -25.27 30.86
C LEU A 685 20.49 -26.63 30.64
N GLU A 686 19.53 -26.72 29.76
CA GLU A 686 18.72 -27.91 29.53
C GLU A 686 19.48 -29.03 28.78
N GLU A 687 20.46 -28.68 27.94
CA GLU A 687 21.41 -29.62 27.35
C GLU A 687 22.62 -29.94 28.29
N HIS A 688 22.61 -29.37 29.51
CA HIS A 688 23.62 -29.59 30.56
C HIS A 688 25.05 -29.25 30.14
N VAL A 689 25.27 -28.36 29.17
CA VAL A 689 26.59 -27.88 28.78
C VAL A 689 27.09 -26.76 29.69
N ILE A 690 26.20 -26.12 30.44
CA ILE A 690 26.46 -25.23 31.57
C ILE A 690 25.54 -25.57 32.74
N SER A 691 25.98 -25.25 33.98
CA SER A 691 25.12 -25.28 35.18
C SER A 691 24.83 -23.90 35.72
N LEU A 692 23.94 -23.78 36.69
CA LEU A 692 23.59 -22.51 37.34
C LEU A 692 24.76 -21.82 38.04
N THR A 693 25.77 -22.59 38.49
CA THR A 693 26.92 -22.11 39.25
C THR A 693 28.18 -21.98 38.42
N ASP A 694 28.19 -22.52 37.20
CA ASP A 694 29.36 -22.42 36.30
C ASP A 694 29.60 -20.94 35.95
N THR A 695 30.91 -20.65 35.86
CA THR A 695 31.35 -19.33 35.41
C THR A 695 32.19 -19.43 34.16
N ILE A 696 31.91 -18.52 33.21
CA ILE A 696 32.71 -18.34 32.00
C ILE A 696 33.49 -17.03 32.13
N ASN A 697 34.79 -17.08 31.92
CA ASN A 697 35.68 -15.91 32.02
C ASN A 697 35.73 -15.15 30.67
N CYS A 698 34.99 -14.04 30.58
CA CYS A 698 35.02 -13.16 29.43
C CYS A 698 36.34 -12.36 29.36
N THR A 699 37.15 -12.64 28.38
CA THR A 699 38.42 -11.93 28.11
C THR A 699 38.26 -10.69 27.23
N GLY A 700 37.03 -10.47 26.68
CA GLY A 700 36.71 -9.35 25.77
C GLY A 700 36.62 -9.79 24.30
N GLU A 701 37.38 -10.77 23.88
CA GLU A 701 37.36 -11.31 22.52
C GLU A 701 37.36 -12.84 22.52
N TYR A 702 36.46 -13.46 21.78
CA TYR A 702 36.32 -14.91 21.64
C TYR A 702 36.99 -15.37 20.35
N GLU A 703 38.13 -16.08 20.48
CA GLU A 703 39.06 -16.38 19.39
C GLU A 703 38.86 -17.74 18.74
N GLU A 704 37.97 -18.59 19.31
CA GLU A 704 37.75 -19.97 18.82
C GLU A 704 37.02 -20.02 17.45
N VAL A 705 36.61 -18.86 16.93
CA VAL A 705 35.96 -18.72 15.64
C VAL A 705 36.58 -17.65 14.77
N ALA A 706 36.55 -17.85 13.46
CA ALA A 706 37.11 -16.88 12.50
C ALA A 706 35.97 -16.18 11.68
N PRO A 707 35.96 -14.84 11.61
CA PRO A 707 36.75 -13.89 12.43
C PRO A 707 36.33 -13.94 13.92
N PRO A 708 37.22 -13.56 14.86
CA PRO A 708 36.88 -13.55 16.29
C PRO A 708 35.67 -12.73 16.64
N ILE A 709 34.97 -13.11 17.71
CA ILE A 709 33.78 -12.41 18.20
C ILE A 709 34.16 -11.46 19.32
N LYS A 710 34.00 -10.18 19.13
CA LYS A 710 34.22 -9.14 20.14
C LYS A 710 33.01 -9.00 21.04
N CYS A 711 33.28 -9.01 22.35
CA CYS A 711 32.27 -8.58 23.31
C CYS A 711 32.10 -7.05 23.19
N TRP A 712 30.92 -6.54 23.40
CA TRP A 712 30.64 -5.11 23.26
C TRP A 712 31.53 -4.22 24.15
N ILE A 713 32.02 -4.77 25.27
CA ILE A 713 32.94 -4.06 26.22
C ILE A 713 34.40 -4.01 25.75
N TYR A 714 34.73 -4.75 24.65
CA TYR A 714 36.08 -4.80 24.12
C TYR A 714 36.66 -3.39 23.85
N PRO A 715 37.91 -3.09 24.24
CA PRO A 715 38.96 -4.01 24.79
C PRO A 715 38.87 -4.30 26.30
N GLY A 716 37.79 -3.84 26.98
CA GLY A 716 37.48 -4.26 28.35
C GLY A 716 37.01 -5.73 28.40
N ARG A 717 36.68 -6.20 29.58
CA ARG A 717 36.22 -7.57 29.83
C ARG A 717 35.25 -7.63 31.02
N HIS A 718 34.34 -8.61 30.99
CA HIS A 718 33.41 -8.85 32.10
C HIS A 718 33.97 -9.75 33.19
N ASN A 719 35.07 -10.41 32.93
CA ASN A 719 35.65 -11.46 33.81
C ASN A 719 34.67 -12.63 34.00
N ASN A 720 34.66 -13.26 35.18
CA ASN A 720 33.84 -14.44 35.45
C ASN A 720 32.36 -14.07 35.58
N LEU A 721 31.52 -14.65 34.71
CA LEU A 721 30.06 -14.48 34.71
C LEU A 721 29.38 -15.84 34.88
N THR A 722 28.35 -15.89 35.71
CA THR A 722 27.31 -16.98 35.68
C THR A 722 26.37 -16.72 34.51
N VAL A 723 25.45 -17.66 34.26
CA VAL A 723 24.41 -17.50 33.21
C VAL A 723 23.53 -16.29 33.45
N GLU A 724 23.14 -16.01 34.73
CA GLU A 724 22.40 -14.80 35.12
C GLU A 724 23.21 -13.52 34.76
N GLY A 725 24.49 -13.52 35.13
CA GLY A 725 25.42 -12.42 34.80
C GLY A 725 25.63 -12.26 33.30
N GLY A 726 25.68 -13.36 32.55
CA GLY A 726 25.76 -13.38 31.09
C GLY A 726 24.58 -12.69 30.41
N ILE A 727 23.34 -12.95 30.87
CA ILE A 727 22.12 -12.30 30.41
C ILE A 727 22.11 -10.83 30.82
N MET A 728 22.35 -10.54 32.11
CA MET A 728 22.33 -9.19 32.68
C MET A 728 23.30 -8.23 31.97
N ASN A 729 24.54 -8.70 31.70
CA ASN A 729 25.54 -7.91 31.03
C ASN A 729 25.56 -8.07 29.50
N SER A 730 24.61 -8.81 28.92
CA SER A 730 24.58 -9.08 27.49
C SER A 730 25.92 -9.57 26.89
N CYS A 731 26.63 -10.44 27.59
CA CYS A 731 28.01 -10.80 27.24
C CYS A 731 28.09 -11.67 26.00
N ASN A 732 28.63 -11.15 24.89
CA ASN A 732 28.79 -11.92 23.63
C ASN A 732 29.73 -13.11 23.82
N TYR A 733 30.84 -12.92 24.54
CA TYR A 733 31.78 -13.99 24.84
C TYR A 733 31.13 -15.18 25.54
N PHE A 734 30.30 -14.90 26.57
CA PHE A 734 29.60 -15.93 27.33
C PHE A 734 28.70 -16.80 26.40
N PHE A 735 27.94 -16.18 25.56
CA PHE A 735 26.99 -16.91 24.70
C PHE A 735 27.68 -17.60 23.51
N ALA A 736 28.77 -17.07 23.00
CA ALA A 736 29.61 -17.73 22.02
C ALA A 736 30.20 -19.04 22.62
N GLU A 737 30.74 -19.00 23.84
CA GLU A 737 31.23 -20.19 24.55
C GLU A 737 30.13 -21.22 24.83
N VAL A 738 28.90 -20.78 25.24
CA VAL A 738 27.75 -21.68 25.42
C VAL A 738 27.43 -22.39 24.11
N ALA A 739 27.37 -21.68 22.98
CA ALA A 739 27.10 -22.28 21.68
C ALA A 739 28.23 -23.24 21.22
N HIS A 740 29.46 -22.89 21.52
CA HIS A 740 30.62 -23.77 21.24
C HIS A 740 30.49 -25.08 22.01
N ARG A 741 30.12 -25.02 23.28
CA ARG A 741 29.83 -26.21 24.08
C ARG A 741 28.65 -27.03 23.56
N LEU A 742 27.58 -26.34 23.13
CA LEU A 742 26.43 -27.02 22.45
C LEU A 742 26.87 -27.71 21.14
N SER A 743 27.90 -27.19 20.49
CA SER A 743 28.49 -27.72 19.26
C SER A 743 29.54 -28.80 19.49
N THR A 744 29.90 -29.10 20.76
CA THR A 744 30.93 -30.08 21.07
C THR A 744 30.30 -31.44 21.40
N GLU A 745 30.79 -32.48 20.76
CA GLU A 745 30.41 -33.89 21.03
C GLU A 745 31.00 -34.40 22.34
N SER A 746 30.49 -35.53 22.86
CA SER A 746 30.98 -36.11 24.10
C SER A 746 32.44 -36.56 24.03
N ASP A 747 32.98 -36.78 22.84
CA ASP A 747 34.39 -37.11 22.60
C ASP A 747 35.29 -35.85 22.41
N GLY A 748 34.73 -34.66 22.52
CA GLY A 748 35.41 -33.38 22.33
C GLY A 748 35.46 -32.89 20.89
N THR A 749 34.87 -33.55 19.93
CA THR A 749 34.84 -33.12 18.53
C THR A 749 33.84 -31.98 18.33
N TYR A 750 34.24 -30.94 17.61
CA TYR A 750 33.34 -29.85 17.25
C TYR A 750 32.44 -30.22 16.07
N SER A 751 31.12 -29.96 16.20
CA SER A 751 30.08 -30.15 15.18
C SER A 751 29.17 -28.93 15.14
N SER A 752 29.33 -28.09 14.12
CA SER A 752 28.45 -26.95 13.87
C SER A 752 26.97 -27.36 13.71
N GLU A 753 26.74 -28.53 13.07
CA GLU A 753 25.39 -29.07 12.86
C GLU A 753 24.69 -29.38 14.17
N LYS A 754 25.39 -29.96 15.15
CA LYS A 754 24.86 -30.24 16.48
C LYS A 754 24.45 -28.94 17.21
N GLY A 755 25.35 -27.95 17.21
CA GLY A 755 25.08 -26.66 17.84
C GLY A 755 23.86 -25.95 17.20
N ILE A 756 23.80 -25.94 15.88
CA ILE A 756 22.65 -25.40 15.14
C ILE A 756 21.34 -26.17 15.45
N ALA A 757 21.41 -27.49 15.49
CA ALA A 757 20.26 -28.35 15.84
C ALA A 757 19.72 -28.02 17.24
N ALA A 758 20.61 -27.82 18.23
CA ALA A 758 20.24 -27.42 19.59
C ALA A 758 19.58 -26.03 19.60
N ILE A 759 20.19 -25.04 18.97
CA ILE A 759 19.62 -23.67 18.87
C ILE A 759 18.24 -23.71 18.20
N ARG A 760 18.10 -24.41 17.09
CA ARG A 760 16.83 -24.58 16.37
C ARG A 760 15.76 -25.26 17.22
N LYS A 761 16.10 -26.31 17.96
CA LYS A 761 15.20 -27.03 18.87
C LYS A 761 14.57 -26.06 19.87
N TYR A 762 15.38 -25.29 20.58
CA TYR A 762 14.86 -24.37 21.60
C TYR A 762 14.16 -23.15 21.01
N ALA A 763 14.61 -22.61 19.90
CA ALA A 763 13.88 -21.54 19.19
C ALA A 763 12.48 -22.01 18.73
N ALA A 764 12.35 -23.22 18.18
CA ALA A 764 11.08 -23.81 17.78
C ALA A 764 10.16 -24.09 18.99
N MET A 765 10.69 -24.50 20.15
CA MET A 765 9.89 -24.66 21.37
C MET A 765 9.16 -23.36 21.77
N PHE A 766 9.76 -22.19 21.51
CA PHE A 766 9.16 -20.88 21.73
C PHE A 766 8.32 -20.36 20.55
N GLY A 767 8.08 -21.21 19.52
CA GLY A 767 7.26 -20.87 18.36
C GLY A 767 7.94 -19.96 17.35
N LEU A 768 9.28 -19.86 17.35
CA LEU A 768 10.02 -19.03 16.37
C LEU A 768 10.27 -19.74 15.03
N ASP A 769 9.65 -20.91 14.79
CA ASP A 769 9.70 -21.66 13.55
C ASP A 769 8.48 -21.44 12.64
N GLN A 770 7.49 -20.67 13.11
CA GLN A 770 6.25 -20.44 12.41
C GLN A 770 5.61 -19.12 12.78
N PRO A 771 4.66 -18.60 11.96
CA PRO A 771 3.91 -17.38 12.25
C PRO A 771 3.27 -17.37 13.63
N SER A 772 3.09 -16.18 14.19
CA SER A 772 2.66 -15.97 15.58
C SER A 772 1.20 -16.36 15.85
N GLY A 773 0.37 -16.43 14.81
CA GLY A 773 -1.05 -16.78 14.88
C GLY A 773 -1.99 -15.57 14.76
N VAL A 774 -1.48 -14.33 14.69
CA VAL A 774 -2.33 -13.16 14.43
C VAL A 774 -3.06 -13.27 13.12
N GLU A 775 -4.30 -12.77 13.07
CA GLU A 775 -5.21 -12.95 11.94
C GLU A 775 -4.90 -12.11 10.70
N ILE A 776 -3.85 -11.28 10.74
CA ILE A 776 -3.43 -10.44 9.61
C ILE A 776 -2.14 -10.97 8.98
N ALA A 777 -1.80 -10.46 7.80
CA ALA A 777 -0.61 -10.89 7.05
C ALA A 777 0.68 -10.79 7.88
N GLU A 778 1.42 -11.88 7.93
CA GLU A 778 2.66 -12.05 8.67
C GLU A 778 3.70 -12.77 7.82
N THR A 779 4.97 -12.36 7.91
CA THR A 779 6.07 -13.04 7.25
C THR A 779 6.51 -14.29 8.03
N THR A 780 6.88 -15.34 7.31
CA THR A 780 7.42 -16.57 7.92
C THR A 780 8.77 -16.26 8.59
N PRO A 781 8.97 -16.66 9.85
CA PRO A 781 10.24 -16.51 10.56
C PRO A 781 11.32 -17.43 10.00
N GLU A 782 12.57 -17.07 10.25
CA GLU A 782 13.74 -17.88 9.86
C GLU A 782 14.62 -18.12 11.07
N ILE A 783 14.73 -19.41 11.46
CA ILE A 783 15.71 -19.86 12.44
C ILE A 783 17.02 -20.15 11.71
N THR A 784 18.11 -19.73 12.30
CA THR A 784 19.46 -19.89 11.73
C THR A 784 19.78 -21.29 11.24
N THR A 785 20.63 -21.36 10.22
CA THR A 785 21.14 -22.60 9.61
C THR A 785 22.65 -22.70 9.65
N GLU A 786 23.34 -21.70 10.20
CA GLU A 786 24.79 -21.59 10.15
C GLU A 786 25.39 -20.88 11.38
N ALA A 787 26.71 -21.00 11.58
CA ALA A 787 27.51 -20.25 12.53
C ALA A 787 26.91 -20.21 13.97
N PRO A 788 26.93 -21.35 14.70
CA PRO A 788 26.23 -21.48 15.98
C PRO A 788 26.65 -20.41 17.01
N GLU A 789 27.94 -20.03 17.10
CA GLU A 789 28.41 -19.05 18.05
C GLU A 789 27.85 -17.63 17.76
N ARG A 790 27.69 -17.27 16.48
CA ARG A 790 27.07 -16.00 16.09
C ARG A 790 25.56 -16.06 16.24
N SER A 791 24.99 -17.20 15.92
CA SER A 791 23.54 -17.45 16.00
C SER A 791 23.04 -17.44 17.44
N ALA A 792 23.85 -17.88 18.39
CA ALA A 792 23.57 -17.81 19.83
C ALA A 792 23.33 -16.38 20.36
N MET A 793 23.84 -15.37 19.64
CA MET A 793 23.63 -13.98 19.95
C MET A 793 22.52 -13.33 19.09
N GLY A 794 21.75 -14.15 18.35
CA GLY A 794 20.70 -13.69 17.46
C GLY A 794 21.22 -13.06 16.17
N GLN A 795 22.46 -13.39 15.77
CA GLN A 795 23.03 -13.04 14.47
C GLN A 795 22.94 -14.25 13.52
N GLY A 796 23.83 -14.37 12.55
CA GLY A 796 23.74 -15.42 11.53
C GLY A 796 22.56 -15.17 10.60
N THR A 797 21.84 -16.24 10.24
CA THR A 797 20.64 -16.17 9.39
C THR A 797 19.33 -16.08 10.19
N ASN A 798 19.38 -15.84 11.51
CA ASN A 798 18.16 -15.58 12.31
C ASN A 798 17.44 -14.33 11.80
N SER A 799 16.12 -14.46 11.55
CA SER A 799 15.32 -13.34 11.04
C SER A 799 13.86 -13.44 11.51
N TYR A 800 13.45 -12.50 12.35
CA TYR A 800 12.12 -12.49 13.00
C TYR A 800 11.44 -11.15 12.89
N SER A 801 10.10 -11.19 12.82
CA SER A 801 9.26 -10.00 12.95
C SER A 801 9.03 -9.66 14.44
N ASN A 802 8.56 -8.44 14.69
CA ASN A 802 8.34 -7.95 16.05
C ASN A 802 7.26 -8.76 16.79
N VAL A 803 6.19 -9.19 16.10
CA VAL A 803 5.11 -9.99 16.68
C VAL A 803 5.59 -11.39 17.08
N GLN A 804 6.53 -11.99 16.33
CA GLN A 804 7.14 -13.27 16.69
C GLN A 804 7.98 -13.17 17.95
N LEU A 805 8.78 -12.10 18.07
CA LEU A 805 9.51 -11.81 19.30
C LEU A 805 8.57 -11.54 20.48
N SER A 806 7.41 -10.92 20.25
CA SER A 806 6.40 -10.68 21.29
C SER A 806 5.80 -12.00 21.80
N ARG A 807 5.50 -12.96 20.89
CA ARG A 807 5.06 -14.31 21.26
C ARG A 807 6.09 -15.02 22.14
N TYR A 808 7.34 -14.98 21.76
CA TYR A 808 8.45 -15.57 22.49
C TYR A 808 8.62 -14.96 23.89
N VAL A 809 8.65 -13.63 24.03
CA VAL A 809 8.80 -13.00 25.34
C VAL A 809 7.57 -13.21 26.22
N THR A 810 6.39 -13.33 25.65
CA THR A 810 5.15 -13.71 26.37
C THR A 810 5.29 -15.09 27.00
N ALA A 811 5.87 -16.04 26.28
CA ALA A 811 6.14 -17.38 26.79
C ALA A 811 7.22 -17.40 27.89
N ILE A 812 8.22 -16.52 27.83
CA ILE A 812 9.16 -16.35 28.95
C ILE A 812 8.45 -15.79 30.18
N ALA A 813 7.62 -14.75 30.01
CA ALA A 813 6.95 -14.07 31.11
C ALA A 813 6.00 -14.99 31.88
N ASN A 814 5.28 -15.89 31.18
CA ASN A 814 4.32 -16.83 31.78
C ASN A 814 4.91 -18.22 32.10
N ARG A 815 6.24 -18.38 31.97
CA ARG A 815 6.95 -19.62 32.28
C ARG A 815 6.54 -20.81 31.38
N GLY A 816 6.46 -20.57 30.08
CA GLY A 816 6.43 -21.63 29.07
C GLY A 816 5.13 -21.84 28.31
N THR A 817 4.07 -21.09 28.60
CA THR A 817 2.87 -21.18 27.76
C THR A 817 3.07 -20.35 26.48
N VAL A 818 3.22 -21.00 25.34
CA VAL A 818 3.27 -20.37 24.02
C VAL A 818 1.86 -20.26 23.47
N PHE A 819 1.35 -19.05 23.29
CA PHE A 819 0.04 -18.81 22.69
C PHE A 819 0.11 -18.63 21.19
N ASP A 820 -0.93 -19.01 20.47
CA ASP A 820 -1.24 -18.36 19.20
C ASP A 820 -1.79 -16.99 19.55
N LEU A 821 -1.10 -15.94 19.11
CA LEU A 821 -1.53 -14.56 19.38
C LEU A 821 -2.80 -14.25 18.61
N THR A 822 -3.66 -13.37 19.13
CA THR A 822 -4.92 -13.02 18.48
C THR A 822 -5.21 -11.53 18.59
N LEU A 823 -5.84 -11.00 17.53
CA LEU A 823 -6.40 -9.64 17.44
C LEU A 823 -7.90 -9.63 17.68
N ILE A 824 -8.55 -10.81 17.73
CA ILE A 824 -10.01 -10.93 17.85
C ILE A 824 -10.40 -11.31 19.28
N ASP A 825 -11.23 -10.48 19.91
CA ASP A 825 -11.80 -10.75 21.22
C ASP A 825 -13.12 -11.53 21.13
N LYS A 826 -14.11 -10.97 20.42
CA LYS A 826 -15.44 -11.55 20.28
C LYS A 826 -16.13 -11.10 18.99
N ILE A 827 -17.15 -11.87 18.63
CA ILE A 827 -18.04 -11.60 17.50
C ILE A 827 -19.45 -11.46 18.04
N THR A 828 -20.19 -10.42 17.61
CA THR A 828 -21.60 -10.20 17.96
C THR A 828 -22.44 -10.10 16.68
N ASP A 829 -23.75 -10.23 16.82
CA ASP A 829 -24.66 -9.86 15.73
C ASP A 829 -24.81 -8.31 15.62
N SER A 830 -25.57 -7.85 14.66
CA SER A 830 -25.86 -6.43 14.46
C SER A 830 -26.65 -5.78 15.60
N LYS A 831 -27.18 -6.56 16.54
CA LYS A 831 -27.91 -6.11 17.76
C LYS A 831 -27.06 -6.26 19.02
N GLU A 832 -25.77 -6.48 18.85
CA GLU A 832 -24.79 -6.67 19.94
C GLU A 832 -24.96 -7.94 20.79
N ASN A 833 -25.77 -8.91 20.34
CA ASN A 833 -25.83 -10.21 21.02
C ASN A 833 -24.53 -10.98 20.75
N LEU A 834 -23.93 -11.54 21.81
CA LEU A 834 -22.70 -12.32 21.70
C LEU A 834 -22.94 -13.60 20.92
N LEU A 835 -22.22 -13.81 19.83
CA LEU A 835 -22.23 -15.03 19.02
C LEU A 835 -21.03 -15.92 19.32
N GLU A 836 -19.84 -15.33 19.47
CA GLU A 836 -18.60 -16.04 19.73
C GLU A 836 -17.71 -15.21 20.64
N LYS A 837 -17.09 -15.83 21.63
CA LYS A 837 -16.02 -15.27 22.45
C LYS A 837 -14.76 -16.12 22.22
N ARG A 838 -13.71 -15.50 21.67
CA ARG A 838 -12.43 -16.19 21.48
C ARG A 838 -11.82 -16.58 22.82
N GLN A 839 -11.31 -17.79 22.88
CA GLN A 839 -10.58 -18.28 24.06
C GLN A 839 -9.08 -18.28 23.71
N PRO A 840 -8.23 -18.06 24.72
CA PRO A 840 -6.79 -18.19 24.53
C PRO A 840 -6.42 -19.55 23.91
N LYS A 841 -5.72 -19.52 22.78
CA LYS A 841 -5.30 -20.72 22.09
C LYS A 841 -3.84 -21.00 22.45
N ILE A 842 -3.62 -22.06 23.20
CA ILE A 842 -2.28 -22.53 23.53
C ILE A 842 -1.71 -23.26 22.30
N HIS A 843 -0.60 -22.78 21.80
CA HIS A 843 0.16 -23.39 20.71
C HIS A 843 0.97 -24.61 21.23
N SER A 844 1.78 -24.35 22.24
CA SER A 844 2.63 -25.35 22.89
C SER A 844 2.95 -24.98 24.33
N LYS A 845 3.56 -25.91 25.07
CA LYS A 845 4.14 -25.63 26.38
C LYS A 845 5.62 -25.99 26.37
N VAL A 846 6.42 -25.07 26.85
CA VAL A 846 7.85 -25.26 27.07
C VAL A 846 8.05 -25.85 28.45
N GLU A 847 8.41 -27.12 28.53
CA GLU A 847 8.66 -27.85 29.78
C GLU A 847 10.17 -27.87 30.03
N ILE A 848 10.63 -27.05 30.95
CA ILE A 848 12.03 -26.94 31.42
C ILE A 848 12.04 -26.79 32.93
N ALA A 849 13.22 -26.94 33.55
CA ALA A 849 13.36 -26.85 34.99
C ALA A 849 12.93 -25.48 35.55
N ASP A 850 12.26 -25.47 36.72
CA ASP A 850 11.88 -24.21 37.37
C ASP A 850 13.08 -23.29 37.66
N SER A 851 14.21 -23.87 38.01
CA SER A 851 15.46 -23.15 38.23
C SER A 851 15.99 -22.48 36.96
N THR A 852 15.74 -23.04 35.77
CA THR A 852 16.07 -22.45 34.47
C THR A 852 15.20 -21.21 34.22
N TRP A 853 13.90 -21.30 34.52
CA TRP A 853 13.01 -20.12 34.45
C TRP A 853 13.49 -19.02 35.37
N ASP A 854 13.77 -19.35 36.64
CA ASP A 854 14.18 -18.38 37.68
C ASP A 854 15.46 -17.62 37.25
N VAL A 855 16.48 -18.33 36.77
CA VAL A 855 17.74 -17.70 36.42
C VAL A 855 17.63 -16.84 35.16
N VAL A 856 16.82 -17.26 34.17
CA VAL A 856 16.58 -16.47 32.96
C VAL A 856 15.78 -15.20 33.27
N GLN A 857 14.70 -15.33 34.02
CA GLN A 857 13.87 -14.19 34.43
C GLN A 857 14.65 -13.23 35.35
N ASN A 858 15.47 -13.73 36.29
CA ASN A 858 16.37 -12.93 37.12
C ASN A 858 17.40 -12.18 36.27
N GLY A 859 18.03 -12.86 35.31
CA GLY A 859 18.95 -12.23 34.37
C GLY A 859 18.29 -11.09 33.59
N MET A 860 17.07 -11.29 33.06
CA MET A 860 16.28 -10.25 32.38
C MET A 860 15.88 -9.11 33.35
N ARG A 861 15.54 -9.41 34.61
CA ARG A 861 15.33 -8.39 35.65
C ARG A 861 16.61 -7.61 35.93
N GLY A 862 17.75 -8.31 35.97
CA GLY A 862 19.10 -7.72 36.15
C GLY A 862 19.44 -6.68 35.08
N VAL A 863 19.10 -6.90 33.82
CA VAL A 863 19.31 -5.93 32.70
C VAL A 863 18.71 -4.57 33.04
N VAL A 864 17.48 -4.56 33.61
CA VAL A 864 16.74 -3.33 33.92
C VAL A 864 17.09 -2.77 35.30
N ALA A 865 17.42 -3.62 36.28
CA ALA A 865 17.69 -3.21 37.65
C ALA A 865 19.13 -2.72 37.88
N GLN A 866 20.10 -3.34 37.16
CA GLN A 866 21.53 -3.17 37.47
C GLN A 866 22.37 -3.05 36.19
N GLY A 867 21.88 -3.62 35.08
CA GLY A 867 22.58 -3.71 33.80
C GLY A 867 22.40 -2.51 32.89
N SER A 868 22.42 -2.80 31.59
CA SER A 868 22.49 -1.80 30.51
C SER A 868 21.27 -0.85 30.44
N ALA A 869 20.09 -1.27 30.88
CA ALA A 869 18.87 -0.43 30.86
C ALA A 869 18.55 0.26 32.19
N LYS A 870 19.41 0.13 33.21
CA LYS A 870 19.17 0.65 34.57
C LYS A 870 18.76 2.12 34.60
N ASP A 871 19.53 2.98 33.93
CA ASP A 871 19.30 4.43 33.99
C ASP A 871 18.04 4.88 33.24
N ILE A 872 17.59 4.07 32.28
CA ILE A 872 16.36 4.34 31.54
C ILE A 872 15.13 4.15 32.43
N PHE A 873 15.09 3.09 33.25
CA PHE A 873 13.90 2.70 34.01
C PHE A 873 13.91 3.12 35.50
N LYS A 874 14.95 3.83 35.95
CA LYS A 874 15.15 4.17 37.40
C LYS A 874 14.03 4.98 38.05
N ASP A 875 13.25 5.71 37.23
CA ASP A 875 12.13 6.56 37.68
C ASP A 875 10.77 5.87 37.54
N LEU A 876 10.75 4.57 37.25
CA LEU A 876 9.51 3.79 37.13
C LEU A 876 9.36 2.85 38.34
N GLU A 877 8.24 2.99 39.10
CA GLU A 877 8.00 2.18 40.29
C GLU A 877 7.73 0.70 39.97
N VAL A 878 7.09 0.43 38.83
CA VAL A 878 6.80 -0.93 38.41
C VAL A 878 8.11 -1.64 38.03
N LYS A 879 8.33 -2.82 38.59
CA LYS A 879 9.50 -3.64 38.28
C LYS A 879 9.35 -4.27 36.92
N ILE A 880 10.27 -4.01 36.00
CA ILE A 880 10.32 -4.55 34.65
C ILE A 880 11.45 -5.54 34.54
N ALA A 881 11.23 -6.63 33.78
CA ALA A 881 12.28 -7.48 33.25
C ALA A 881 12.36 -7.31 31.72
N GLY A 882 13.54 -7.29 31.17
CA GLY A 882 13.68 -7.12 29.71
C GLY A 882 15.08 -7.47 29.22
N LYS A 883 15.22 -7.45 27.92
CA LYS A 883 16.50 -7.68 27.25
C LYS A 883 16.65 -6.68 26.10
N THR A 884 17.77 -5.97 26.12
CA THR A 884 18.23 -5.11 25.02
C THR A 884 18.76 -5.96 23.86
N GLY A 885 18.60 -5.47 22.64
CA GLY A 885 19.18 -6.09 21.46
C GLY A 885 19.65 -5.04 20.45
N THR A 886 20.86 -5.23 20.00
CA THR A 886 21.44 -4.42 18.93
C THR A 886 21.92 -5.36 17.83
N ALA A 887 21.48 -5.14 16.62
CA ALA A 887 21.88 -5.96 15.46
C ALA A 887 22.50 -5.09 14.37
N GLN A 888 23.67 -5.49 13.92
CA GLN A 888 24.38 -4.84 12.82
C GLN A 888 24.08 -5.58 11.52
N GLU A 889 23.45 -4.89 10.57
CA GLU A 889 23.21 -5.41 9.22
C GLU A 889 24.24 -4.87 8.22
N ASN A 890 24.58 -3.58 8.34
CA ASN A 890 25.47 -2.90 7.42
C ASN A 890 26.39 -1.94 8.19
N ARG A 891 27.71 -2.00 7.92
CA ARG A 891 28.70 -1.10 8.55
C ARG A 891 28.62 0.36 8.10
N MET A 892 27.85 0.65 7.05
CA MET A 892 27.60 2.01 6.56
C MET A 892 26.34 2.64 7.17
N LYS A 893 25.53 1.86 7.89
CA LYS A 893 24.28 2.30 8.51
C LYS A 893 24.30 2.11 10.03
N PRO A 894 23.46 2.86 10.76
CA PRO A 894 23.25 2.63 12.18
C PRO A 894 22.74 1.21 12.48
N ASN A 895 22.95 0.74 13.69
CA ASN A 895 22.45 -0.56 14.13
C ASN A 895 20.92 -0.54 14.30
N HIS A 896 20.28 -1.69 14.16
CA HIS A 896 18.88 -1.89 14.58
C HIS A 896 18.80 -1.91 16.10
N ALA A 897 17.74 -1.30 16.65
CA ALA A 897 17.49 -1.23 18.08
C ALA A 897 16.27 -2.08 18.46
N PHE A 898 16.47 -3.02 19.38
CA PHE A 898 15.42 -3.87 19.91
C PHE A 898 15.32 -3.79 21.42
N PHE A 899 14.12 -3.95 21.94
CA PHE A 899 13.90 -4.21 23.36
C PHE A 899 12.68 -5.12 23.54
N ILE A 900 12.89 -6.25 24.19
CA ILE A 900 11.83 -7.16 24.62
C ILE A 900 11.69 -7.09 26.15
N SER A 901 10.47 -7.05 26.66
CA SER A 901 10.26 -6.87 28.10
C SER A 901 8.85 -7.31 28.55
N TYR A 902 8.73 -7.50 29.86
CA TYR A 902 7.44 -7.73 30.50
C TYR A 902 7.36 -7.04 31.87
N ALA A 903 6.15 -6.78 32.29
CA ALA A 903 5.86 -6.13 33.60
C ALA A 903 4.46 -6.55 34.14
N PRO A 904 4.26 -6.48 35.48
CA PRO A 904 5.29 -6.41 36.52
C PRO A 904 6.16 -7.67 36.56
N TYR A 905 7.40 -7.56 37.01
CA TYR A 905 8.30 -8.72 37.13
C TYR A 905 7.75 -9.82 38.05
N ASP A 906 7.19 -9.43 39.20
CA ASP A 906 6.73 -10.38 40.23
C ASP A 906 5.39 -11.08 39.84
N ASN A 907 4.56 -10.48 38.98
CA ASN A 907 3.30 -11.03 38.48
C ASN A 907 3.03 -10.46 37.07
N PRO A 908 3.58 -11.05 36.04
CA PRO A 908 3.52 -10.49 34.69
C PRO A 908 2.09 -10.34 34.16
N GLU A 909 1.80 -9.14 33.60
CA GLU A 909 0.51 -8.79 33.03
C GLU A 909 0.64 -8.54 31.53
N ILE A 910 1.63 -7.72 31.13
CA ILE A 910 1.86 -7.38 29.72
C ILE A 910 3.31 -7.54 29.32
N CYS A 911 3.51 -7.89 28.06
CA CYS A 911 4.81 -7.79 27.38
C CYS A 911 4.82 -6.60 26.43
N VAL A 912 5.98 -5.95 26.31
CA VAL A 912 6.21 -4.86 25.35
C VAL A 912 7.45 -5.19 24.55
N THR A 913 7.29 -5.28 23.23
CA THR A 913 8.37 -5.59 22.28
C THR A 913 8.49 -4.44 21.30
N VAL A 914 9.66 -3.81 21.22
CA VAL A 914 9.93 -2.65 20.37
C VAL A 914 11.05 -2.97 19.39
N ASN A 915 10.82 -2.59 18.12
CA ASN A 915 11.82 -2.65 17.04
C ASN A 915 11.91 -1.28 16.37
N ILE A 916 13.11 -0.73 16.28
CA ILE A 916 13.44 0.48 15.50
C ILE A 916 14.56 0.11 14.51
N PRO A 917 14.22 -0.17 13.24
CA PRO A 917 15.23 -0.35 12.20
C PRO A 917 16.17 0.85 12.12
N PHE A 918 17.48 0.58 12.12
CA PHE A 918 18.53 1.62 12.15
C PHE A 918 18.41 2.61 13.31
N GLY A 919 17.88 2.15 14.45
CA GLY A 919 17.58 2.96 15.63
C GLY A 919 18.79 3.35 16.47
N TYR A 920 20.01 3.20 15.98
CA TYR A 920 21.31 3.52 16.61
C TYR A 920 21.65 2.64 17.82
N SER A 921 20.86 2.70 18.87
CA SER A 921 21.11 2.00 20.14
C SER A 921 19.82 1.40 20.68
N SER A 922 19.90 0.23 21.28
CA SER A 922 18.78 -0.42 21.99
C SER A 922 18.18 0.43 23.11
N SER A 923 18.93 1.44 23.63
CA SER A 923 18.38 2.44 24.56
C SER A 923 17.18 3.19 24.01
N ASN A 924 17.11 3.43 22.69
CA ASN A 924 16.01 4.11 22.04
C ASN A 924 14.73 3.23 22.05
N ALA A 925 14.87 1.94 21.77
CA ALA A 925 13.76 0.98 21.88
C ALA A 925 13.30 0.80 23.34
N ALA A 926 14.24 0.75 24.28
CA ALA A 926 13.93 0.67 25.72
C ALA A 926 13.21 1.93 26.23
N THR A 927 13.55 3.12 25.71
CA THR A 927 12.87 4.39 26.04
C THR A 927 11.42 4.39 25.55
N VAL A 928 11.14 3.89 24.35
CA VAL A 928 9.77 3.70 23.86
C VAL A 928 9.02 2.77 24.80
N ALA A 929 9.58 1.58 25.11
CA ALA A 929 8.95 0.61 26.00
C ALA A 929 8.65 1.18 27.39
N LYS A 930 9.60 1.94 27.98
CA LYS A 930 9.38 2.65 29.25
C LYS A 930 8.16 3.56 29.19
N ASN A 931 8.03 4.36 28.12
CA ASN A 931 6.93 5.30 28.00
C ASN A 931 5.59 4.58 27.72
N VAL A 932 5.60 3.43 27.02
CA VAL A 932 4.43 2.56 26.90
C VAL A 932 3.99 2.04 28.27
N TYR A 933 4.90 1.58 29.15
CA TYR A 933 4.57 1.20 30.52
C TYR A 933 4.05 2.38 31.33
N ARG A 934 4.64 3.57 31.20
CA ARG A 934 4.14 4.78 31.87
C ARG A 934 2.69 5.07 31.50
N PHE A 935 2.36 4.93 30.24
CA PHE A 935 0.98 5.10 29.78
C PHE A 935 0.07 4.00 30.31
N TYR A 936 0.46 2.74 30.16
CA TYR A 936 -0.35 1.58 30.58
C TYR A 936 -0.68 1.62 32.08
N TYR A 937 0.29 1.94 32.93
CA TYR A 937 0.13 2.06 34.37
C TYR A 937 -0.36 3.46 34.83
N LYS A 938 -0.84 4.29 33.89
CA LYS A 938 -1.46 5.61 34.16
C LYS A 938 -0.54 6.66 34.81
N TYR A 939 0.78 6.55 34.64
CA TYR A 939 1.73 7.61 35.04
C TYR A 939 1.73 8.79 34.04
N THR A 940 1.23 8.58 32.84
CA THR A 940 1.13 9.56 31.76
C THR A 940 -0.22 9.43 31.07
N GLN A 941 -0.85 10.55 30.71
CA GLN A 941 -2.13 10.58 29.99
C GLN A 941 -1.90 10.74 28.48
N LEU A 942 -2.91 10.35 27.68
CA LEU A 942 -2.83 10.43 26.21
C LEU A 942 -2.55 11.87 25.73
N ASP A 943 -3.27 12.85 26.25
CA ASP A 943 -3.11 14.26 25.88
C ASP A 943 -1.69 14.79 26.14
N GLN A 944 -1.03 14.33 27.20
CA GLN A 944 0.36 14.68 27.48
C GLN A 944 1.28 14.16 26.39
N ILE A 945 1.07 12.91 25.93
CA ILE A 945 1.84 12.33 24.84
C ILE A 945 1.58 13.08 23.53
N LEU A 946 0.32 13.38 23.21
CA LEU A 946 -0.05 14.05 21.96
C LEU A 946 0.49 15.48 21.85
N ASN A 947 0.68 16.16 22.99
CA ASN A 947 1.18 17.52 23.05
C ASN A 947 2.70 17.63 23.32
N THR A 948 3.41 16.51 23.42
CA THR A 948 4.88 16.49 23.57
C THR A 948 5.54 16.51 22.19
N GLY A 949 6.68 17.17 22.04
CA GLY A 949 7.52 17.11 20.84
C GLY A 949 8.42 15.85 20.83
N ALA A 950 9.52 15.94 20.11
CA ALA A 950 10.55 14.89 20.08
C ALA A 950 11.04 14.52 21.49
N LEU A 951 11.24 13.23 21.73
CA LEU A 951 11.77 12.76 23.00
C LEU A 951 13.27 12.97 23.09
N ASP A 952 13.76 13.31 24.31
CA ASP A 952 15.18 13.40 24.57
C ASP A 952 15.86 12.03 24.40
N VAL A 953 16.85 11.98 23.54
CA VAL A 953 17.69 10.81 23.35
C VAL A 953 18.82 10.81 24.34
N SER A 954 18.79 9.87 25.27
CA SER A 954 19.82 9.75 26.29
C SER A 954 21.20 9.43 25.66
N ASN A 955 22.28 10.01 26.22
CA ASN A 955 23.66 9.70 25.86
C ASN A 955 24.15 8.36 26.42
N VAL A 956 23.26 7.56 27.02
CA VAL A 956 23.60 6.26 27.59
C VAL A 956 23.89 5.30 26.42
N THR A 957 25.18 5.03 26.20
CA THR A 957 25.61 3.90 25.39
C THR A 957 25.21 2.64 26.15
N VAL A 958 24.08 2.08 25.76
CA VAL A 958 23.71 0.74 26.21
C VAL A 958 24.59 -0.20 25.42
N GLY A 959 25.53 -0.86 26.11
CA GLY A 959 26.39 -1.81 25.48
C GLY A 959 25.63 -3.08 25.10
N ASP A 960 25.67 -3.43 23.85
CA ASP A 960 25.24 -4.73 23.29
C ASP A 960 26.29 -5.26 22.32
#